data_7a0f015a2a42e447898f801a0e9e9755
#
_entry.id   7a0f015a2a42e447898f801a0e9e9755
#
_cell.length_a   1.000
_cell.length_b   1.000
_cell.length_c   1.000
_cell.angle_alpha   90.00
_cell.angle_beta   90.00
_cell.angle_gamma   90.00
#
_symmetry.space_group_name_H-M   'P 1'
#
loop_
_entity.id
_entity.type
_entity.pdbx_description
1 polymer ?
#
loop_
_entity_poly.entity_id
_entity_poly.type
_entity_poly.pdbx_seq_one_letter_code
_entity_poly.pdbx_strand_id
1 'polypeptide(L)'
;TIVQVLEKMFQGTSVVWEIRDRQILLKAGEEKKTSSPTGSEHKKTIQGLVKDQGGEPLIGATVTVVGTSTGTTTNIDGLYSLSVPADATLEISYIGYKAQQVKVGGRNQVVVVLQEDTGVLEEVVVTAFGTGQKKVSVVGSVQTIRPSDLEVPSSNLSTSFAGRLAGVIAMQRTGEPGADGANFWIRGVSTLGSASTDPLIVIDGVEATAADLNAIDPEVIEGFSILKDATATAMYGMRGANGVMIVTTKSGASLDKPIINFRVEGSMSAPTNIPDFVDGVSYMELFNEAVNNHPSGQIPYPTEKIEGTRKGLNPYIFPNVNWYDEIFKDQAFSQSVNFNIRGGGRKVDYFSSVSVVHEEGMLRNRSKEFFSFSNNINRMRYSFQNNINAKLGETSRLSLRLNVMLVDKSSPSSSTSSLYNHVINTNPVVAPVYFPTDGETTYVKWGATGASNPVAELVKGYSDLFQSTVTASFTFDQDLKFITPGLKFKALASFKSLSTSTQNRTAPYNTFTLENYTGYEDGTYDFTLSRVGEEVNPVLATSSSNTGHRQIYFQAMLEYNRAFGKHDVSGLLIYNQDEYMDHNPGKDLLKALPKRRQGLAARASYMFDNRYMAEINLGYNGSENFAKNHRFGLFPSFAIGYNISEEAFFEPLRKYIPRLKIRASYGLVGNDQVSNSRFLYLSDVDLKGSDSFTTGKNQEIELKGPVYKRFANTDLTWEVGKKYNLGFDMTFWKNINLTFDIFREDRSNIFQTIENIPYYSGALGALGVSCIRQGAERIGLRCPPKARTHYYCGVSGGCAV
;
A
#
# COMPACT_ATOMS: atom_id res chain seq x y z
N THR A 1 11.70 -17.72 -32.70
CA THR A 1 12.36 -17.02 -31.60
C THR A 1 11.83 -15.57 -31.53
N ILE A 2 11.99 -14.89 -30.38
CA ILE A 2 11.51 -13.50 -30.20
C ILE A 2 12.13 -12.55 -31.23
N VAL A 3 13.36 -12.82 -31.66
CA VAL A 3 14.08 -12.10 -32.72
C VAL A 3 13.34 -12.18 -34.05
N GLN A 4 12.89 -13.37 -34.46
CA GLN A 4 12.12 -13.55 -35.69
C GLN A 4 10.76 -12.87 -35.68
N VAL A 5 10.14 -12.75 -34.49
CA VAL A 5 8.88 -12.02 -34.31
C VAL A 5 9.12 -10.53 -34.49
N LEU A 6 10.17 -9.99 -33.87
CA LEU A 6 10.53 -8.57 -33.96
C LEU A 6 10.96 -8.19 -35.40
N GLU A 7 11.71 -9.04 -36.09
CA GLU A 7 12.06 -8.83 -37.50
C GLU A 7 10.83 -8.72 -38.37
N LYS A 8 9.85 -9.61 -38.14
CA LYS A 8 8.60 -9.64 -38.92
C LYS A 8 7.65 -8.48 -38.57
N MET A 9 7.64 -8.04 -37.33
CA MET A 9 6.81 -6.90 -36.87
C MET A 9 7.32 -5.56 -37.40
N PHE A 10 8.64 -5.37 -37.51
CA PHE A 10 9.24 -4.11 -37.93
C PHE A 10 9.79 -4.11 -39.34
N GLN A 11 9.56 -5.19 -40.12
CA GLN A 11 9.94 -5.28 -41.52
C GLN A 11 9.18 -4.23 -42.36
N GLY A 12 9.93 -3.32 -42.99
CA GLY A 12 9.37 -2.20 -43.76
C GLY A 12 9.04 -0.95 -42.97
N THR A 13 9.38 -0.89 -41.67
CA THR A 13 9.30 0.30 -40.84
C THR A 13 10.69 0.92 -40.63
N SER A 14 10.75 2.22 -40.29
CA SER A 14 11.99 2.91 -39.91
C SER A 14 12.39 2.63 -38.45
N VAL A 15 11.89 1.59 -37.81
CA VAL A 15 12.19 1.26 -36.43
C VAL A 15 13.28 0.19 -36.36
N VAL A 16 14.36 0.50 -35.65
CA VAL A 16 15.45 -0.43 -35.34
C VAL A 16 15.28 -0.87 -33.88
N TRP A 17 15.46 -2.16 -33.59
CA TRP A 17 15.34 -2.72 -32.27
C TRP A 17 16.62 -3.39 -31.82
N GLU A 18 16.87 -3.33 -30.52
CA GLU A 18 18.04 -3.94 -29.85
C GLU A 18 17.55 -4.63 -28.55
N ILE A 19 18.02 -5.85 -28.30
CA ILE A 19 17.76 -6.56 -27.04
C ILE A 19 18.94 -6.36 -26.12
N ARG A 20 18.71 -5.72 -24.97
CA ARG A 20 19.70 -5.57 -23.87
C ARG A 20 19.07 -6.08 -22.57
N ASP A 21 19.76 -6.96 -21.86
CA ASP A 21 19.45 -7.41 -20.50
C ASP A 21 17.95 -7.71 -20.23
N ARG A 22 17.30 -8.46 -21.16
CA ARG A 22 15.87 -8.80 -21.15
C ARG A 22 14.91 -7.68 -21.54
N GLN A 23 15.40 -6.56 -22.07
CA GLN A 23 14.57 -5.46 -22.58
C GLN A 23 14.72 -5.36 -24.10
N ILE A 24 13.64 -4.96 -24.77
CA ILE A 24 13.62 -4.67 -26.21
C ILE A 24 13.60 -3.15 -26.33
N LEU A 25 14.69 -2.58 -26.85
CA LEU A 25 14.79 -1.15 -27.13
C LEU A 25 14.42 -0.88 -28.59
N LEU A 26 13.41 -0.04 -28.79
CA LEU A 26 13.00 0.42 -30.12
C LEU A 26 13.60 1.79 -30.39
N LYS A 27 14.27 1.96 -31.50
CA LYS A 27 14.86 3.25 -31.94
C LYS A 27 14.26 3.61 -33.29
N ALA A 28 13.95 4.88 -33.50
CA ALA A 28 13.60 5.38 -34.84
C ALA A 28 14.86 5.34 -35.72
N GLY A 29 14.80 4.66 -36.84
CA GLY A 29 15.88 4.67 -37.86
C GLY A 29 15.89 6.02 -38.56
N GLU A 30 17.05 6.64 -38.71
CA GLU A 30 17.21 7.88 -39.43
C GLU A 30 16.99 7.66 -40.93
N GLU A 31 16.08 8.42 -41.54
CA GLU A 31 15.98 8.52 -43.00
C GLU A 31 17.26 9.16 -43.54
N LYS A 32 17.94 8.46 -44.45
CA LYS A 32 19.02 9.02 -45.26
C LYS A 32 18.49 10.17 -46.12
N LYS A 33 18.63 11.41 -45.67
CA LYS A 33 18.53 12.55 -46.53
C LYS A 33 19.83 12.71 -47.27
N THR A 34 19.83 12.45 -48.57
CA THR A 34 20.84 12.86 -49.53
C THR A 34 20.80 14.40 -49.62
N SER A 35 21.81 15.07 -49.10
CA SER A 35 22.12 16.47 -49.46
C SER A 35 23.60 16.60 -49.81
N SER A 36 23.83 17.16 -50.96
CA SER A 36 25.15 17.44 -51.60
C SER A 36 26.02 18.36 -50.74
N PRO A 37 27.35 18.36 -50.97
CA PRO A 37 28.33 18.82 -50.01
C PRO A 37 28.66 20.30 -50.20
N THR A 38 28.72 21.02 -49.07
CA THR A 38 29.47 22.29 -49.09
C THR A 38 30.24 22.38 -47.74
N GLY A 39 31.55 22.40 -47.82
CA GLY A 39 32.44 22.70 -46.72
C GLY A 39 33.05 21.49 -46.02
N SER A 40 34.24 21.07 -46.44
CA SER A 40 35.01 20.02 -45.73
C SER A 40 35.56 20.58 -44.40
N GLU A 41 34.84 20.42 -43.31
CA GLU A 41 35.48 20.41 -41.99
C GLU A 41 36.23 19.08 -41.86
N HIS A 42 37.55 19.12 -41.71
CA HIS A 42 38.39 17.96 -41.45
C HIS A 42 38.05 17.40 -40.06
N LYS A 43 37.10 16.44 -40.04
CA LYS A 43 36.83 15.65 -38.81
C LYS A 43 37.99 14.69 -38.59
N LYS A 44 38.59 14.74 -37.40
CA LYS A 44 39.70 13.91 -36.99
C LYS A 44 39.19 12.91 -35.95
N THR A 45 39.53 11.66 -36.10
CA THR A 45 39.24 10.64 -35.10
C THR A 45 40.27 10.72 -34.00
N ILE A 46 39.85 11.05 -32.81
CA ILE A 46 40.70 11.04 -31.58
C ILE A 46 40.39 9.80 -30.78
N GLN A 47 41.42 9.26 -30.14
CA GLN A 47 41.32 8.19 -29.16
C GLN A 47 41.74 8.73 -27.81
N GLY A 48 41.24 8.14 -26.73
CA GLY A 48 41.66 8.58 -25.42
C GLY A 48 41.38 7.56 -24.35
N LEU A 49 41.93 7.84 -23.17
CA LEU A 49 41.74 7.04 -21.98
C LEU A 49 41.15 7.92 -20.87
N VAL A 50 40.09 7.47 -20.22
CA VAL A 50 39.53 8.11 -19.04
C VAL A 50 39.84 7.23 -17.84
N LYS A 51 40.52 7.78 -16.82
CA LYS A 51 40.88 7.10 -15.60
C LYS A 51 40.59 7.97 -14.37
N ASP A 52 40.60 7.37 -13.21
CA ASP A 52 40.53 8.07 -11.94
C ASP A 52 41.89 8.55 -11.45
N GLN A 53 41.92 9.22 -10.27
CA GLN A 53 43.20 9.65 -9.63
C GLN A 53 44.06 8.49 -9.15
N GLY A 54 43.48 7.31 -8.91
CA GLY A 54 44.17 6.08 -8.56
C GLY A 54 44.82 5.39 -9.76
N GLY A 55 44.48 5.83 -11.00
CA GLY A 55 44.97 5.25 -12.24
C GLY A 55 44.07 4.13 -12.79
N GLU A 56 42.93 3.82 -12.16
CA GLU A 56 41.98 2.82 -12.62
C GLU A 56 41.14 3.36 -13.81
N PRO A 57 40.92 2.54 -14.86
CA PRO A 57 40.14 2.94 -16.02
C PRO A 57 38.65 3.08 -15.66
N LEU A 58 38.01 4.16 -16.07
CA LEU A 58 36.60 4.42 -15.85
C LEU A 58 35.75 3.88 -17.02
N ILE A 59 35.02 2.80 -16.74
CA ILE A 59 34.21 2.06 -17.72
C ILE A 59 32.86 2.78 -17.88
N GLY A 60 32.43 3.08 -19.13
CA GLY A 60 31.16 3.74 -19.36
C GLY A 60 31.13 5.24 -19.09
N ALA A 61 32.29 5.89 -18.92
CA ALA A 61 32.37 7.34 -18.84
C ALA A 61 31.90 7.96 -20.17
N THR A 62 31.03 8.96 -20.07
CA THR A 62 30.45 9.65 -21.25
C THR A 62 31.41 10.72 -21.73
N VAL A 63 31.72 10.71 -23.01
CA VAL A 63 32.58 11.70 -23.70
C VAL A 63 31.76 12.36 -24.78
N THR A 64 31.43 13.65 -24.63
CA THR A 64 30.63 14.42 -25.58
C THR A 64 31.38 15.64 -26.09
N VAL A 65 31.06 16.09 -27.31
CA VAL A 65 31.55 17.35 -27.85
C VAL A 65 30.65 18.48 -27.38
N VAL A 66 31.20 19.46 -26.68
CA VAL A 66 30.45 20.61 -26.13
C VAL A 66 29.70 21.34 -27.24
N GLY A 67 28.38 21.51 -27.01
CA GLY A 67 27.49 22.19 -27.96
C GLY A 67 26.97 21.33 -29.11
N THR A 68 27.25 20.03 -29.12
CA THR A 68 26.75 19.08 -30.12
C THR A 68 26.15 17.83 -29.48
N SER A 69 25.43 17.04 -30.25
CA SER A 69 24.94 15.70 -29.82
C SER A 69 25.93 14.58 -30.11
N THR A 70 27.16 14.90 -30.52
CA THR A 70 28.17 13.89 -30.86
C THR A 70 28.88 13.44 -29.61
N GLY A 71 28.83 12.15 -29.30
CA GLY A 71 29.45 11.58 -28.10
C GLY A 71 29.66 10.08 -28.21
N THR A 72 30.44 9.54 -27.27
CA THR A 72 30.70 8.11 -27.11
C THR A 72 30.87 7.78 -25.63
N THR A 73 30.96 6.50 -25.31
CA THR A 73 31.26 6.02 -23.95
C THR A 73 32.56 5.22 -23.95
N THR A 74 33.27 5.19 -22.83
CA THR A 74 34.47 4.39 -22.66
C THR A 74 34.16 2.89 -22.55
N ASN A 75 35.07 2.06 -23.10
CA ASN A 75 35.03 0.60 -23.00
C ASN A 75 35.54 0.10 -21.63
N ILE A 76 35.67 -1.23 -21.48
CA ILE A 76 36.15 -1.88 -20.26
C ILE A 76 37.56 -1.47 -19.84
N ASP A 77 38.39 -1.00 -20.77
CA ASP A 77 39.75 -0.50 -20.53
C ASP A 77 39.78 1.03 -20.35
N GLY A 78 38.61 1.69 -20.22
CA GLY A 78 38.49 3.16 -20.14
C GLY A 78 38.82 3.89 -21.45
N LEU A 79 38.97 3.17 -22.57
CA LEU A 79 39.32 3.74 -23.87
C LEU A 79 38.06 4.24 -24.62
N TYR A 80 38.21 5.36 -25.30
CA TYR A 80 37.18 5.89 -26.20
C TYR A 80 37.76 6.29 -27.57
N SER A 81 36.90 6.30 -28.58
CA SER A 81 37.21 6.76 -29.91
C SER A 81 36.07 7.63 -30.42
N LEU A 82 36.34 8.84 -30.85
CA LEU A 82 35.34 9.82 -31.28
C LEU A 82 35.86 10.67 -32.43
N SER A 83 35.04 10.85 -33.49
CA SER A 83 35.36 11.70 -34.63
C SER A 83 34.82 13.12 -34.39
N VAL A 84 35.75 14.09 -34.27
CA VAL A 84 35.46 15.45 -33.85
C VAL A 84 36.18 16.47 -34.70
N PRO A 85 35.72 17.75 -34.79
CA PRO A 85 36.51 18.87 -35.34
C PRO A 85 37.85 19.05 -34.57
N ALA A 86 38.87 19.53 -35.24
CA ALA A 86 40.21 19.65 -34.67
C ALA A 86 40.33 20.62 -33.48
N ASP A 87 39.40 21.56 -33.36
CA ASP A 87 39.29 22.58 -32.29
C ASP A 87 38.23 22.25 -31.25
N ALA A 88 37.60 21.08 -31.34
CA ALA A 88 36.53 20.68 -30.44
C ALA A 88 36.97 20.68 -28.96
N THR A 89 35.99 21.03 -28.10
CA THR A 89 36.10 20.80 -26.64
C THR A 89 35.27 19.58 -26.27
N LEU A 90 35.90 18.62 -25.59
CA LEU A 90 35.25 17.45 -25.07
C LEU A 90 34.79 17.71 -23.65
N GLU A 91 33.58 17.30 -23.31
CA GLU A 91 33.11 17.19 -21.93
C GLU A 91 33.06 15.71 -21.56
N ILE A 92 33.81 15.38 -20.52
CA ILE A 92 33.90 14.02 -20.00
C ILE A 92 33.18 13.99 -18.64
N SER A 93 32.20 13.12 -18.51
CA SER A 93 31.43 12.95 -17.28
C SER A 93 31.29 11.47 -16.91
N TYR A 94 31.30 11.20 -15.62
CA TYR A 94 31.08 9.88 -15.06
C TYR A 94 30.39 10.01 -13.70
N ILE A 95 29.53 9.07 -13.36
CA ILE A 95 28.77 9.11 -12.09
C ILE A 95 29.76 9.04 -10.92
N GLY A 96 29.69 10.00 -10.01
CA GLY A 96 30.60 10.12 -8.87
C GLY A 96 31.90 10.89 -9.14
N TYR A 97 32.05 11.49 -10.32
CA TYR A 97 33.23 12.29 -10.72
C TYR A 97 32.81 13.66 -11.22
N LYS A 98 33.69 14.68 -11.00
CA LYS A 98 33.50 16.03 -11.54
C LYS A 98 33.62 15.98 -13.06
N ALA A 99 32.61 16.49 -13.77
CA ALA A 99 32.70 16.64 -15.20
C ALA A 99 33.89 17.59 -15.56
N GLN A 100 34.67 17.19 -16.54
CA GLN A 100 35.84 17.93 -16.98
C GLN A 100 35.77 18.25 -18.46
N GLN A 101 35.99 19.50 -18.81
CA GLN A 101 36.10 19.94 -20.20
C GLN A 101 37.53 20.01 -20.64
N VAL A 102 37.85 19.38 -21.78
CA VAL A 102 39.23 19.32 -22.35
C VAL A 102 39.19 19.71 -23.81
N LYS A 103 39.97 20.71 -24.20
CA LYS A 103 40.17 21.09 -25.60
C LYS A 103 41.02 20.05 -26.32
N VAL A 104 40.59 19.59 -27.49
CA VAL A 104 41.32 18.62 -28.32
C VAL A 104 42.63 19.22 -28.82
N GLY A 105 42.63 20.46 -29.27
CA GLY A 105 43.83 21.24 -29.63
C GLY A 105 44.72 20.52 -30.63
N GLY A 106 44.18 19.84 -31.62
CA GLY A 106 44.92 19.13 -32.65
C GLY A 106 45.57 17.79 -32.23
N ARG A 107 45.39 17.35 -30.96
CA ARG A 107 45.94 16.08 -30.45
C ARG A 107 45.19 14.87 -31.02
N ASN A 108 45.93 13.76 -31.24
CA ASN A 108 45.33 12.48 -31.67
C ASN A 108 44.87 11.61 -30.49
N GLN A 109 45.46 11.89 -29.31
CA GLN A 109 45.22 11.15 -28.11
C GLN A 109 44.95 12.11 -26.94
N VAL A 110 43.86 11.89 -26.20
CA VAL A 110 43.47 12.74 -25.07
C VAL A 110 43.21 11.85 -23.86
N VAL A 111 44.15 11.86 -22.93
CA VAL A 111 44.02 11.14 -21.64
C VAL A 111 43.41 12.09 -20.62
N VAL A 112 42.37 11.68 -19.92
CA VAL A 112 41.67 12.47 -18.93
C VAL A 112 41.66 11.74 -17.61
N VAL A 113 42.09 12.43 -16.55
CA VAL A 113 42.01 11.96 -15.19
C VAL A 113 40.85 12.68 -14.51
N LEU A 114 39.77 11.98 -14.27
CA LEU A 114 38.63 12.56 -13.56
C LEU A 114 38.91 12.59 -12.07
N GLN A 115 38.56 13.68 -11.43
CA GLN A 115 38.60 13.82 -9.99
C GLN A 115 37.28 13.27 -9.43
N GLU A 116 37.38 12.43 -8.40
CA GLU A 116 36.16 12.07 -7.65
C GLU A 116 35.45 13.33 -7.23
N ASP A 117 34.15 13.36 -7.50
CA ASP A 117 33.31 14.41 -6.96
C ASP A 117 33.06 14.09 -5.48
N THR A 118 34.03 14.53 -4.65
CA THR A 118 33.88 14.46 -3.19
C THR A 118 32.82 15.41 -2.65
N GLY A 119 32.25 16.27 -3.51
CA GLY A 119 30.93 16.83 -3.28
C GLY A 119 29.95 15.65 -3.28
N VAL A 120 29.70 15.08 -2.09
CA VAL A 120 28.56 14.20 -1.82
C VAL A 120 27.38 14.85 -2.56
N LEU A 121 26.83 14.18 -3.57
CA LEU A 121 25.49 14.51 -4.05
C LEU A 121 24.67 14.62 -2.80
N GLU A 122 24.27 15.84 -2.42
CA GLU A 122 23.55 16.09 -1.16
C GLU A 122 22.24 15.32 -1.27
N GLU A 123 22.25 14.09 -0.78
CA GLU A 123 21.08 13.23 -0.80
C GLU A 123 19.96 13.95 -0.05
N VAL A 124 18.97 14.41 -0.79
CA VAL A 124 17.81 15.10 -0.25
C VAL A 124 16.80 14.05 0.16
N VAL A 125 16.45 14.07 1.42
CA VAL A 125 15.40 13.21 1.98
C VAL A 125 14.11 14.00 2.00
N VAL A 126 13.05 13.41 1.50
CA VAL A 126 11.69 13.95 1.62
C VAL A 126 11.24 13.78 3.06
N THR A 127 10.99 14.90 3.73
CA THR A 127 10.50 14.98 5.11
C THR A 127 9.05 15.46 5.15
N ALA A 128 8.60 15.98 6.29
CA ALA A 128 7.22 16.37 6.49
C ALA A 128 6.68 17.28 5.36
N PHE A 129 5.46 16.98 4.90
CA PHE A 129 4.72 17.70 3.86
C PHE A 129 5.45 17.84 2.52
N GLY A 130 6.30 16.86 2.18
CA GLY A 130 7.04 16.87 0.92
C GLY A 130 8.18 17.88 0.85
N THR A 131 8.63 18.41 2.00
CA THR A 131 9.82 19.28 2.04
C THR A 131 11.08 18.43 1.93
N GLY A 132 12.01 18.85 1.07
CA GLY A 132 13.33 18.22 0.97
C GLY A 132 14.27 18.75 2.04
N GLN A 133 14.92 17.86 2.78
CA GLN A 133 16.03 18.21 3.67
C GLN A 133 17.30 17.47 3.24
N LYS A 134 18.46 18.13 3.40
CA LYS A 134 19.74 17.45 3.20
C LYS A 134 19.84 16.29 4.19
N LYS A 135 20.16 15.10 3.74
CA LYS A 135 20.30 13.89 4.60
C LYS A 135 21.22 14.13 5.79
N VAL A 136 22.23 14.96 5.61
CA VAL A 136 23.18 15.34 6.67
C VAL A 136 22.48 16.08 7.79
N SER A 137 21.54 16.98 7.48
CA SER A 137 20.83 17.82 8.49
C SER A 137 19.65 17.14 9.15
N VAL A 138 19.14 16.01 8.60
CA VAL A 138 17.99 15.30 9.17
C VAL A 138 18.37 14.68 10.51
N VAL A 139 17.73 15.07 11.58
CA VAL A 139 17.97 14.54 12.95
C VAL A 139 16.95 13.46 13.31
N GLY A 140 15.75 13.53 12.76
CA GLY A 140 14.70 12.52 12.96
C GLY A 140 15.04 11.16 12.35
N SER A 141 14.42 10.08 12.87
CA SER A 141 14.53 8.73 12.30
C SER A 141 13.70 8.64 11.01
N VAL A 142 14.35 8.88 9.90
CA VAL A 142 13.77 8.82 8.54
C VAL A 142 14.49 7.76 7.73
N GLN A 143 13.72 6.90 7.08
CA GLN A 143 14.24 5.91 6.14
C GLN A 143 13.71 6.22 4.74
N THR A 144 14.61 6.40 3.78
CA THR A 144 14.29 6.54 2.36
C THR A 144 14.58 5.22 1.65
N ILE A 145 13.76 4.86 0.70
CA ILE A 145 13.84 3.62 -0.06
C ILE A 145 13.77 3.97 -1.53
N ARG A 146 14.57 3.29 -2.33
CA ARG A 146 14.52 3.44 -3.78
C ARG A 146 13.28 2.71 -4.31
N PRO A 147 12.53 3.29 -5.23
CA PRO A 147 11.36 2.63 -5.83
C PRO A 147 11.67 1.26 -6.43
N SER A 148 12.84 1.08 -7.04
CA SER A 148 13.32 -0.20 -7.57
C SER A 148 13.38 -1.33 -6.54
N ASP A 149 13.63 -0.99 -5.26
CA ASP A 149 13.68 -1.98 -4.18
C ASP A 149 12.28 -2.48 -3.78
N LEU A 150 11.22 -1.78 -4.21
CA LEU A 150 9.81 -2.11 -3.98
C LEU A 150 9.16 -2.86 -5.16
N GLU A 151 9.86 -3.03 -6.26
CA GLU A 151 9.36 -3.77 -7.40
C GLU A 151 9.30 -5.27 -7.10
N VAL A 152 8.08 -5.79 -7.02
CA VAL A 152 7.76 -7.22 -6.88
C VAL A 152 6.62 -7.54 -7.84
N PRO A 153 6.53 -8.76 -8.33
CA PRO A 153 5.44 -9.19 -9.21
C PRO A 153 4.13 -9.36 -8.41
N SER A 154 3.67 -8.27 -7.79
CA SER A 154 2.43 -8.20 -7.03
C SER A 154 1.65 -6.97 -7.45
N SER A 155 0.33 -7.09 -7.51
CA SER A 155 -0.59 -6.01 -7.85
C SER A 155 -0.73 -4.95 -6.75
N ASN A 156 -0.28 -5.25 -5.52
CA ASN A 156 -0.39 -4.36 -4.37
C ASN A 156 0.98 -4.00 -3.78
N LEU A 157 1.27 -2.70 -3.73
CA LEU A 157 2.57 -2.19 -3.28
C LEU A 157 2.92 -2.61 -1.85
N SER A 158 1.95 -2.68 -0.93
CA SER A 158 2.23 -3.02 0.48
C SER A 158 2.78 -4.43 0.70
N THR A 159 2.56 -5.35 -0.23
CA THR A 159 3.13 -6.71 -0.16
C THR A 159 4.64 -6.72 -0.29
N SER A 160 5.23 -5.70 -0.93
CA SER A 160 6.67 -5.54 -1.07
C SER A 160 7.37 -5.08 0.22
N PHE A 161 6.63 -4.69 1.26
CA PHE A 161 7.21 -4.08 2.46
C PHE A 161 7.84 -5.10 3.41
N ALA A 162 7.30 -6.33 3.43
CA ALA A 162 7.80 -7.38 4.30
C ALA A 162 9.29 -7.70 4.02
N GLY A 163 10.11 -7.61 5.07
CA GLY A 163 11.55 -7.90 5.00
C GLY A 163 12.41 -6.84 4.28
N ARG A 164 11.81 -5.83 3.61
CA ARG A 164 12.55 -4.79 2.87
C ARG A 164 12.61 -3.46 3.61
N LEU A 165 11.64 -3.19 4.48
CA LEU A 165 11.53 -1.93 5.22
C LEU A 165 11.93 -2.14 6.67
N ALA A 166 13.09 -1.64 7.08
CA ALA A 166 13.53 -1.77 8.47
C ALA A 166 12.56 -1.08 9.44
N GLY A 167 12.08 -1.83 10.45
CA GLY A 167 11.13 -1.34 11.44
C GLY A 167 9.68 -1.25 10.93
N VAL A 168 9.37 -1.83 9.77
CA VAL A 168 8.00 -2.05 9.30
C VAL A 168 7.67 -3.54 9.41
N ILE A 169 6.59 -3.84 10.08
CA ILE A 169 6.01 -5.19 10.12
C ILE A 169 4.87 -5.19 9.12
N ALA A 170 4.93 -6.04 8.11
CA ALA A 170 3.88 -6.20 7.12
C ALA A 170 3.40 -7.65 7.09
N MET A 171 2.08 -7.83 7.02
CA MET A 171 1.44 -9.13 7.00
C MET A 171 0.33 -9.15 5.96
N GLN A 172 0.49 -9.97 4.94
CA GLN A 172 -0.54 -10.31 3.98
C GLN A 172 -1.39 -11.45 4.55
N ARG A 173 -2.70 -11.27 4.63
CA ARG A 173 -3.63 -12.26 5.20
C ARG A 173 -4.24 -13.17 4.16
N THR A 174 -4.39 -12.69 2.94
CA THR A 174 -5.00 -13.42 1.83
C THR A 174 -4.34 -13.01 0.52
N GLY A 175 -4.40 -13.89 -0.48
CA GLY A 175 -4.02 -13.60 -1.87
C GLY A 175 -5.23 -13.35 -2.78
N GLU A 176 -6.42 -13.12 -2.22
CA GLU A 176 -7.63 -12.86 -3.01
C GLU A 176 -7.52 -11.52 -3.76
N PRO A 177 -7.78 -11.49 -5.08
CA PRO A 177 -7.76 -10.27 -5.87
C PRO A 177 -8.59 -9.13 -5.26
N GLY A 178 -7.92 -8.01 -4.97
CA GLY A 178 -8.50 -6.83 -4.33
C GLY A 178 -8.61 -6.86 -2.80
N ALA A 179 -8.23 -7.98 -2.14
CA ALA A 179 -8.08 -8.11 -0.70
C ALA A 179 -6.66 -8.55 -0.29
N ASP A 180 -5.76 -8.68 -1.26
CA ASP A 180 -4.39 -9.19 -1.16
C ASP A 180 -3.36 -8.14 -0.71
N GLY A 181 -3.79 -6.94 -0.32
CA GLY A 181 -2.94 -5.95 0.31
C GLY A 181 -2.43 -6.40 1.68
N ALA A 182 -1.18 -6.05 2.02
CA ALA A 182 -0.65 -6.31 3.34
C ALA A 182 -1.06 -5.22 4.33
N ASN A 183 -1.45 -5.63 5.54
CA ASN A 183 -1.52 -4.74 6.69
C ASN A 183 -0.10 -4.48 7.19
N PHE A 184 0.22 -3.26 7.55
CA PHE A 184 1.57 -2.92 7.99
C PHE A 184 1.57 -1.91 9.13
N TRP A 185 2.59 -2.01 9.99
CA TRP A 185 2.78 -1.18 11.16
C TRP A 185 4.23 -0.70 11.23
N ILE A 186 4.41 0.54 11.64
CA ILE A 186 5.75 1.11 11.84
C ILE A 186 6.12 0.94 13.31
N ARG A 187 7.21 0.18 13.58
CA ARG A 187 7.68 -0.17 14.93
C ARG A 187 6.68 -1.00 15.75
N GLY A 188 5.75 -1.68 15.08
CA GLY A 188 4.75 -2.55 15.70
C GLY A 188 3.42 -1.87 16.02
N VAL A 189 2.52 -2.65 16.62
CA VAL A 189 1.20 -2.18 17.09
C VAL A 189 1.40 -1.39 18.37
N SER A 190 1.04 -0.11 18.36
CA SER A 190 1.36 0.83 19.42
C SER A 190 0.17 1.25 20.29
N THR A 191 -1.07 0.88 19.92
CA THR A 191 -2.29 1.16 20.69
C THR A 191 -3.15 -0.08 20.87
N LEU A 192 -4.12 0.01 21.77
CA LEU A 192 -5.06 -1.06 22.12
C LEU A 192 -6.50 -0.56 21.94
N GLY A 193 -7.46 -1.49 22.00
CA GLY A 193 -8.87 -1.17 21.87
C GLY A 193 -9.30 -0.91 20.43
N SER A 194 -10.25 0.00 20.23
CA SER A 194 -10.83 0.36 18.94
C SER A 194 -10.12 1.50 18.21
N ALA A 195 -9.00 2.01 18.75
CA ALA A 195 -8.19 3.03 18.09
C ALA A 195 -7.49 2.48 16.85
N SER A 196 -7.34 3.31 15.80
CA SER A 196 -6.60 2.92 14.61
C SER A 196 -5.12 2.70 14.92
N THR A 197 -4.59 1.59 14.45
CA THR A 197 -3.16 1.21 14.53
C THR A 197 -2.40 1.53 13.25
N ASP A 198 -3.09 1.96 12.20
CA ASP A 198 -2.51 2.19 10.88
C ASP A 198 -1.61 3.43 10.89
N PRO A 199 -0.47 3.39 10.19
CA PRO A 199 0.34 4.59 9.97
C PRO A 199 -0.39 5.58 9.06
N LEU A 200 -0.07 6.85 9.18
CA LEU A 200 -0.51 7.86 8.25
C LEU A 200 0.19 7.68 6.90
N ILE A 201 -0.57 7.59 5.83
CA ILE A 201 -0.05 7.56 4.46
C ILE A 201 -0.28 8.92 3.82
N VAL A 202 0.76 9.47 3.21
CA VAL A 202 0.73 10.76 2.52
C VAL A 202 1.27 10.57 1.11
N ILE A 203 0.43 10.82 0.11
CA ILE A 203 0.80 10.75 -1.31
C ILE A 203 0.79 12.16 -1.87
N ASP A 204 1.94 12.63 -2.36
CA ASP A 204 2.13 13.98 -2.91
C ASP A 204 1.64 15.12 -1.98
N GLY A 205 1.78 14.93 -0.67
CA GLY A 205 1.39 15.91 0.34
C GLY A 205 -0.06 15.79 0.83
N VAL A 206 -0.85 14.88 0.28
CA VAL A 206 -2.26 14.66 0.66
C VAL A 206 -2.40 13.34 1.40
N GLU A 207 -3.22 13.33 2.46
CA GLU A 207 -3.55 12.12 3.19
C GLU A 207 -4.28 11.11 2.28
N ALA A 208 -3.83 9.85 2.34
CA ALA A 208 -4.32 8.74 1.55
C ALA A 208 -4.60 7.51 2.41
N THR A 209 -5.34 6.56 1.86
CA THR A 209 -5.63 5.28 2.50
C THR A 209 -4.63 4.20 2.08
N ALA A 210 -4.59 3.07 2.81
CA ALA A 210 -3.83 1.89 2.40
C ALA A 210 -4.28 1.36 1.02
N ALA A 211 -5.57 1.48 0.68
CA ALA A 211 -6.09 1.12 -0.63
C ALA A 211 -5.54 2.02 -1.75
N ASP A 212 -5.43 3.33 -1.51
CA ASP A 212 -4.80 4.25 -2.46
C ASP A 212 -3.32 3.90 -2.68
N LEU A 213 -2.58 3.61 -1.60
CA LEU A 213 -1.18 3.20 -1.65
C LEU A 213 -1.00 1.91 -2.45
N ASN A 214 -1.84 0.90 -2.18
CA ASN A 214 -1.80 -0.38 -2.87
C ASN A 214 -2.10 -0.28 -4.36
N ALA A 215 -2.84 0.74 -4.75
CA ALA A 215 -3.20 0.97 -6.14
C ALA A 215 -2.11 1.67 -6.97
N ILE A 216 -1.10 2.25 -6.32
CA ILE A 216 0.00 2.92 -7.00
C ILE A 216 0.94 1.89 -7.63
N ASP A 217 1.20 2.06 -8.93
CA ASP A 217 2.24 1.29 -9.61
C ASP A 217 3.63 1.75 -9.14
N PRO A 218 4.56 0.85 -8.76
CA PRO A 218 5.92 1.22 -8.39
C PRO A 218 6.63 2.11 -9.41
N GLU A 219 6.35 1.92 -10.71
CA GLU A 219 6.90 2.73 -11.80
C GLU A 219 6.52 4.22 -11.74
N VAL A 220 5.45 4.56 -11.02
CA VAL A 220 4.99 5.95 -10.86
C VAL A 220 5.68 6.65 -9.69
N ILE A 221 6.35 5.91 -8.80
CA ILE A 221 6.96 6.43 -7.59
C ILE A 221 8.32 7.04 -7.90
N GLU A 222 8.57 8.27 -7.43
CA GLU A 222 9.87 8.96 -7.44
C GLU A 222 10.63 8.72 -6.14
N GLY A 223 9.92 8.78 -5.01
CA GLY A 223 10.51 8.64 -3.68
C GLY A 223 9.56 8.05 -2.66
N PHE A 224 10.12 7.30 -1.73
CA PHE A 224 9.41 6.65 -0.65
C PHE A 224 10.17 6.87 0.66
N SER A 225 9.49 7.45 1.67
CA SER A 225 10.11 7.76 2.95
C SER A 225 9.22 7.33 4.11
N ILE A 226 9.83 6.82 5.17
CA ILE A 226 9.14 6.42 6.40
C ILE A 226 9.66 7.24 7.56
N LEU A 227 8.76 7.94 8.25
CA LEU A 227 9.03 8.73 9.44
C LEU A 227 8.64 7.92 10.68
N LYS A 228 9.60 7.67 11.58
CA LYS A 228 9.43 6.69 12.66
C LYS A 228 9.38 7.31 14.05
N ASP A 229 10.03 8.44 14.28
CA ASP A 229 10.12 9.10 15.60
C ASP A 229 9.22 10.33 15.71
N ALA A 230 9.14 10.90 16.90
CA ALA A 230 8.29 12.04 17.17
C ALA A 230 8.69 13.29 16.38
N THR A 231 9.99 13.56 16.22
CA THR A 231 10.47 14.77 15.53
C THR A 231 10.07 14.75 14.07
N ALA A 232 10.26 13.61 13.41
CA ALA A 232 9.85 13.46 12.02
C ALA A 232 8.32 13.49 11.83
N THR A 233 7.53 13.02 12.81
CA THR A 233 6.08 12.88 12.72
C THR A 233 5.28 13.99 13.38
N ALA A 234 5.86 14.79 14.30
CA ALA A 234 5.15 15.84 15.04
C ALA A 234 4.51 16.90 14.14
N MET A 235 5.10 17.18 12.99
CA MET A 235 4.52 18.07 11.99
C MET A 235 3.16 17.62 11.48
N TYR A 236 2.91 16.30 11.42
CA TYR A 236 1.61 15.70 11.08
C TYR A 236 0.67 15.60 12.29
N GLY A 237 1.14 15.97 13.48
CA GLY A 237 0.40 16.15 14.72
C GLY A 237 -0.54 15.01 15.04
N MET A 238 -1.81 15.18 14.73
CA MET A 238 -2.92 14.29 15.08
C MET A 238 -2.90 12.88 14.46
N ARG A 239 -2.08 12.64 13.46
CA ARG A 239 -2.02 11.37 12.75
C ARG A 239 -0.61 10.76 12.76
N GLY A 240 0.37 11.47 13.32
CA GLY A 240 1.76 11.03 13.38
C GLY A 240 2.06 9.96 14.42
N ALA A 241 1.10 9.62 15.29
CA ALA A 241 1.32 8.72 16.41
C ALA A 241 1.79 7.32 15.99
N ASN A 242 1.23 6.77 14.93
CA ASN A 242 1.57 5.43 14.42
C ASN A 242 2.69 5.43 13.37
N GLY A 243 3.41 6.58 13.21
CA GLY A 243 4.38 6.79 12.13
C GLY A 243 3.72 7.33 10.86
N VAL A 244 4.56 7.80 9.93
CA VAL A 244 4.10 8.38 8.66
C VAL A 244 4.86 7.78 7.50
N MET A 245 4.14 7.42 6.45
CA MET A 245 4.67 6.94 5.19
C MET A 245 4.42 8.01 4.13
N ILE A 246 5.48 8.47 3.48
CA ILE A 246 5.41 9.50 2.45
C ILE A 246 5.77 8.89 1.11
N VAL A 247 4.89 9.06 0.14
CA VAL A 247 5.09 8.67 -1.25
C VAL A 247 5.08 9.92 -2.12
N THR A 248 6.08 10.06 -2.95
CA THR A 248 6.16 11.13 -3.95
C THR A 248 6.10 10.50 -5.33
N THR A 249 5.20 10.97 -6.19
CA THR A 249 5.08 10.47 -7.56
C THR A 249 6.05 11.19 -8.49
N LYS A 250 6.45 10.49 -9.56
CA LYS A 250 7.35 11.02 -10.60
C LYS A 250 6.77 12.32 -11.18
N SER A 251 7.64 13.27 -11.35
CA SER A 251 7.36 14.57 -11.95
C SER A 251 8.01 14.66 -13.33
N GLY A 252 7.60 15.60 -14.15
CA GLY A 252 8.28 15.92 -15.40
C GLY A 252 9.72 16.37 -15.19
N ALA A 253 10.46 16.39 -16.26
CA ALA A 253 11.82 16.92 -16.27
C ALA A 253 12.06 17.68 -17.57
N SER A 254 12.91 18.74 -17.49
CA SER A 254 13.36 19.42 -18.70
C SER A 254 14.38 18.54 -19.40
N LEU A 255 13.94 17.83 -20.44
CA LEU A 255 14.71 16.85 -21.19
C LEU A 255 14.70 17.22 -22.67
N ASP A 256 15.82 16.98 -23.38
CA ASP A 256 15.88 17.19 -24.81
C ASP A 256 14.98 16.22 -25.59
N LYS A 257 14.78 15.02 -25.06
CA LYS A 257 13.87 13.99 -25.58
C LYS A 257 13.04 13.37 -24.45
N PRO A 258 11.76 13.07 -24.67
CA PRO A 258 10.95 12.37 -23.69
C PRO A 258 11.50 10.95 -23.41
N ILE A 259 11.42 10.54 -22.15
CA ILE A 259 11.70 9.16 -21.73
C ILE A 259 10.37 8.41 -21.75
N ILE A 260 10.36 7.30 -22.47
CA ILE A 260 9.19 6.41 -22.61
C ILE A 260 9.56 5.07 -22.00
N ASN A 261 8.74 4.56 -21.09
CA ASN A 261 8.85 3.24 -20.52
C ASN A 261 7.59 2.43 -20.82
N PHE A 262 7.79 1.19 -21.17
CA PHE A 262 6.72 0.22 -21.39
C PHE A 262 7.07 -1.08 -20.68
N ARG A 263 6.18 -1.55 -19.80
CA ARG A 263 6.37 -2.76 -19.00
C ARG A 263 5.16 -3.67 -19.14
N VAL A 264 5.41 -4.96 -19.35
CA VAL A 264 4.40 -6.01 -19.37
C VAL A 264 4.84 -7.11 -18.42
N GLU A 265 3.96 -7.53 -17.56
CA GLU A 265 4.22 -8.59 -16.59
C GLU A 265 3.09 -9.62 -16.64
N GLY A 266 3.47 -10.88 -16.48
CA GLY A 266 2.57 -11.99 -16.19
C GLY A 266 3.01 -12.66 -14.90
N SER A 267 2.08 -12.97 -14.03
CA SER A 267 2.33 -13.69 -12.79
C SER A 267 1.38 -14.86 -12.63
N MET A 268 1.87 -15.89 -11.97
CA MET A 268 1.11 -17.08 -11.58
C MET A 268 1.17 -17.20 -10.06
N SER A 269 0.01 -17.36 -9.44
CA SER A 269 -0.14 -17.52 -8.01
C SER A 269 -0.66 -18.92 -7.70
N ALA A 270 -0.18 -19.50 -6.60
CA ALA A 270 -0.63 -20.78 -6.07
C ALA A 270 -0.80 -20.68 -4.54
N PRO A 271 -1.66 -21.48 -3.90
CA PRO A 271 -1.74 -21.56 -2.44
C PRO A 271 -0.39 -21.96 -1.84
N THR A 272 0.04 -21.28 -0.79
CA THR A 272 1.29 -21.60 -0.09
C THR A 272 1.14 -22.77 0.86
N ASN A 273 -0.08 -23.03 1.31
CA ASN A 273 -0.43 -24.16 2.17
C ASN A 273 -1.90 -24.52 1.95
N ILE A 274 -2.17 -25.78 1.75
CA ILE A 274 -3.50 -26.37 1.66
C ILE A 274 -3.61 -27.34 2.83
N PRO A 275 -4.66 -27.25 3.67
CA PRO A 275 -4.86 -28.26 4.73
C PRO A 275 -5.05 -29.64 4.13
N ASP A 276 -4.45 -30.63 4.75
CA ASP A 276 -4.69 -32.04 4.40
C ASP A 276 -6.08 -32.46 4.90
N PHE A 277 -6.98 -32.73 3.97
CA PHE A 277 -8.32 -33.21 4.26
C PHE A 277 -8.33 -34.74 4.22
N VAL A 278 -8.96 -35.36 5.22
CA VAL A 278 -9.15 -36.80 5.24
C VAL A 278 -10.19 -37.22 4.18
N ASP A 279 -9.95 -38.35 3.55
CA ASP A 279 -10.94 -38.96 2.66
C ASP A 279 -12.17 -39.50 3.42
N GLY A 280 -13.24 -39.83 2.71
CA GLY A 280 -14.49 -40.25 3.30
C GLY A 280 -14.41 -41.53 4.09
N VAL A 281 -13.53 -42.46 3.71
CA VAL A 281 -13.35 -43.74 4.44
C VAL A 281 -12.69 -43.47 5.78
N SER A 282 -11.55 -42.79 5.77
CA SER A 282 -10.81 -42.38 6.98
C SER A 282 -11.69 -41.53 7.89
N TYR A 283 -12.49 -40.63 7.34
CA TYR A 283 -13.43 -39.81 8.10
C TYR A 283 -14.44 -40.66 8.88
N MET A 284 -15.09 -41.63 8.17
CA MET A 284 -16.10 -42.48 8.79
C MET A 284 -15.52 -43.40 9.86
N GLU A 285 -14.32 -44.00 9.63
CA GLU A 285 -13.64 -44.83 10.58
C GLU A 285 -13.25 -44.09 11.85
N LEU A 286 -12.61 -42.90 11.71
CA LEU A 286 -12.26 -42.06 12.85
C LEU A 286 -13.47 -41.54 13.62
N PHE A 287 -14.54 -41.19 12.90
CA PHE A 287 -15.76 -40.73 13.54
C PHE A 287 -16.45 -41.83 14.33
N ASN A 288 -16.53 -43.04 13.76
CA ASN A 288 -17.07 -44.21 14.45
C ASN A 288 -16.24 -44.57 15.69
N GLU A 289 -14.91 -44.49 15.61
CA GLU A 289 -14.01 -44.69 16.75
C GLU A 289 -14.27 -43.65 17.85
N ALA A 290 -14.39 -42.38 17.49
CA ALA A 290 -14.67 -41.29 18.44
C ALA A 290 -16.01 -41.48 19.14
N VAL A 291 -17.07 -41.87 18.41
CA VAL A 291 -18.41 -42.12 18.96
C VAL A 291 -18.43 -43.37 19.84
N ASN A 292 -17.71 -44.44 19.45
CA ASN A 292 -17.64 -45.67 20.24
C ASN A 292 -16.95 -45.46 21.61
N ASN A 293 -16.10 -44.47 21.73
CA ASN A 293 -15.50 -44.06 22.99
C ASN A 293 -16.46 -43.25 23.90
N HIS A 294 -17.65 -42.92 23.44
CA HIS A 294 -18.67 -42.25 24.24
C HIS A 294 -19.68 -43.26 24.80
N PRO A 295 -20.04 -43.23 26.10
CA PRO A 295 -20.85 -44.24 26.75
C PRO A 295 -22.25 -44.50 26.16
N SER A 296 -22.81 -43.55 25.42
CA SER A 296 -24.13 -43.61 24.77
C SER A 296 -24.05 -43.54 23.26
N GLY A 297 -22.86 -43.74 22.65
CA GLY A 297 -22.63 -43.56 21.22
C GLY A 297 -23.25 -44.70 20.40
N GLN A 298 -24.06 -44.37 19.43
CA GLN A 298 -24.46 -45.27 18.34
C GLN A 298 -23.55 -44.97 17.15
N ILE A 299 -22.96 -46.03 16.57
CA ILE A 299 -22.08 -45.91 15.39
C ILE A 299 -22.88 -45.39 14.21
N PRO A 300 -22.63 -44.16 13.73
CA PRO A 300 -23.46 -43.56 12.70
C PRO A 300 -23.16 -44.07 11.28
N TYR A 301 -21.94 -44.62 11.05
CA TYR A 301 -21.55 -45.11 9.75
C TYR A 301 -21.45 -46.65 9.74
N PRO A 302 -22.42 -47.37 9.13
CA PRO A 302 -22.39 -48.82 9.02
C PRO A 302 -21.28 -49.30 8.10
N THR A 303 -20.81 -50.53 8.28
CA THR A 303 -19.76 -51.19 7.50
C THR A 303 -20.07 -51.14 6.00
N GLU A 304 -21.33 -51.33 5.62
CA GLU A 304 -21.77 -51.25 4.22
C GLU A 304 -21.44 -49.89 3.58
N LYS A 305 -21.70 -48.76 4.27
CA LYS A 305 -21.39 -47.42 3.78
C LYS A 305 -19.88 -47.22 3.64
N ILE A 306 -19.08 -47.69 4.63
CA ILE A 306 -17.62 -47.57 4.57
C ILE A 306 -17.06 -48.41 3.43
N GLU A 307 -17.48 -49.65 3.26
CA GLU A 307 -17.03 -50.52 2.17
C GLU A 307 -17.51 -50.05 0.80
N GLY A 308 -18.75 -49.54 0.70
CA GLY A 308 -19.26 -48.93 -0.54
C GLY A 308 -18.44 -47.74 -0.99
N THR A 309 -18.11 -46.84 -0.06
CA THR A 309 -17.24 -45.70 -0.31
C THR A 309 -15.81 -46.11 -0.67
N ARG A 310 -15.25 -47.14 0.03
CA ARG A 310 -13.90 -47.67 -0.23
C ARG A 310 -13.78 -48.27 -1.62
N LYS A 311 -14.82 -48.96 -2.07
CA LYS A 311 -14.87 -49.57 -3.41
C LYS A 311 -15.23 -48.57 -4.53
N GLY A 312 -15.54 -47.33 -4.19
CA GLY A 312 -15.96 -46.31 -5.16
C GLY A 312 -17.26 -46.70 -5.89
N LEU A 313 -18.22 -47.27 -5.15
CA LEU A 313 -19.54 -47.60 -5.74
C LEU A 313 -20.30 -46.33 -6.04
N ASN A 314 -21.58 -46.43 -6.40
CA ASN A 314 -22.38 -45.30 -6.85
C ASN A 314 -22.16 -44.03 -5.97
N PRO A 315 -21.62 -42.93 -6.54
CA PRO A 315 -21.24 -41.73 -5.74
C PRO A 315 -22.42 -40.95 -5.20
N TYR A 316 -23.62 -41.21 -5.66
CA TYR A 316 -24.84 -40.60 -5.11
C TYR A 316 -25.28 -41.26 -3.81
N ILE A 317 -24.92 -42.52 -3.61
CA ILE A 317 -25.25 -43.32 -2.42
C ILE A 317 -24.03 -43.37 -1.46
N PHE A 318 -22.83 -43.50 -2.00
CA PHE A 318 -21.57 -43.62 -1.29
C PHE A 318 -20.66 -42.42 -1.63
N PRO A 319 -21.04 -41.19 -1.31
CA PRO A 319 -20.25 -40.02 -1.65
C PRO A 319 -18.90 -40.02 -0.94
N ASN A 320 -17.87 -39.52 -1.65
CA ASN A 320 -16.55 -39.23 -1.14
C ASN A 320 -16.05 -37.96 -1.82
N VAL A 321 -16.47 -36.83 -1.30
CA VAL A 321 -16.27 -35.51 -1.94
C VAL A 321 -15.13 -34.77 -1.28
N ASN A 322 -14.09 -34.43 -2.02
CA ASN A 322 -13.13 -33.44 -1.59
C ASN A 322 -13.68 -32.04 -1.90
N TRP A 323 -14.32 -31.42 -0.91
CA TRP A 323 -14.97 -30.12 -1.04
C TRP A 323 -13.98 -28.99 -1.37
N TYR A 324 -12.69 -29.11 -1.00
CA TYR A 324 -11.67 -28.14 -1.36
C TYR A 324 -11.42 -28.14 -2.87
N ASP A 325 -11.21 -29.31 -3.46
CA ASP A 325 -10.97 -29.47 -4.89
C ASP A 325 -12.17 -29.10 -5.74
N GLU A 326 -13.40 -29.22 -5.19
CA GLU A 326 -14.61 -28.77 -5.89
C GLU A 326 -14.72 -27.23 -6.00
N ILE A 327 -14.11 -26.50 -5.07
CA ILE A 327 -14.24 -25.04 -4.96
C ILE A 327 -13.01 -24.30 -5.46
N PHE A 328 -11.80 -24.78 -5.16
CA PHE A 328 -10.55 -24.06 -5.41
C PHE A 328 -9.75 -24.66 -6.56
N LYS A 329 -9.00 -23.77 -7.25
CA LYS A 329 -8.01 -24.10 -8.27
C LYS A 329 -6.61 -24.15 -7.64
N ASP A 330 -5.70 -24.88 -8.31
CA ASP A 330 -4.31 -24.95 -7.89
C ASP A 330 -3.52 -23.69 -8.26
N GLN A 331 -3.97 -22.95 -9.28
CA GLN A 331 -3.26 -21.81 -9.85
C GLN A 331 -4.23 -20.75 -10.38
N ALA A 332 -3.81 -19.49 -10.28
CA ALA A 332 -4.46 -18.34 -10.89
C ALA A 332 -3.43 -17.45 -11.60
N PHE A 333 -3.84 -16.77 -12.66
CA PHE A 333 -2.98 -15.94 -13.50
C PHE A 333 -3.37 -14.48 -13.37
N SER A 334 -2.36 -13.61 -13.31
CA SER A 334 -2.54 -12.17 -13.31
C SER A 334 -1.61 -11.54 -14.35
N GLN A 335 -2.03 -10.41 -14.91
CA GLN A 335 -1.30 -9.69 -15.96
C GLN A 335 -1.32 -8.20 -15.65
N SER A 336 -0.20 -7.52 -15.92
CA SER A 336 -0.15 -6.08 -15.82
C SER A 336 0.57 -5.47 -17.02
N VAL A 337 0.09 -4.29 -17.43
CA VAL A 337 0.70 -3.48 -18.48
C VAL A 337 0.82 -2.07 -17.94
N ASN A 338 2.02 -1.49 -17.98
CA ASN A 338 2.28 -0.11 -17.66
C ASN A 338 2.96 0.58 -18.84
N PHE A 339 2.44 1.74 -19.17
CA PHE A 339 3.04 2.67 -20.13
C PHE A 339 3.21 4.01 -19.46
N ASN A 340 4.43 4.56 -19.46
CA ASN A 340 4.63 5.90 -18.93
C ASN A 340 5.58 6.73 -19.82
N ILE A 341 5.34 8.04 -19.81
CA ILE A 341 6.12 9.02 -20.52
C ILE A 341 6.48 10.18 -19.60
N ARG A 342 7.75 10.57 -19.60
CA ARG A 342 8.29 11.69 -18.85
C ARG A 342 9.02 12.65 -19.80
N GLY A 343 8.70 13.92 -19.72
CA GLY A 343 9.34 14.90 -20.59
C GLY A 343 9.04 16.32 -20.17
N GLY A 344 9.46 17.26 -21.00
CA GLY A 344 9.15 18.66 -20.83
C GLY A 344 10.24 19.59 -21.36
N GLY A 345 9.88 20.86 -21.46
CA GLY A 345 10.76 21.95 -21.87
C GLY A 345 11.02 22.94 -20.73
N ARG A 346 11.46 24.15 -21.10
CA ARG A 346 11.81 25.17 -20.10
C ARG A 346 10.62 25.71 -19.31
N LYS A 347 9.40 25.70 -19.87
CA LYS A 347 8.20 26.29 -19.27
C LYS A 347 7.25 25.25 -18.70
N VAL A 348 7.14 24.08 -19.33
CA VAL A 348 6.22 23.02 -18.91
C VAL A 348 6.96 21.69 -18.90
N ASP A 349 6.82 20.95 -17.84
CA ASP A 349 7.25 19.57 -17.72
C ASP A 349 6.07 18.68 -17.32
N TYR A 350 6.13 17.41 -17.75
CA TYR A 350 5.03 16.48 -17.54
C TYR A 350 5.51 15.05 -17.29
N PHE A 351 4.70 14.33 -16.55
CA PHE A 351 4.76 12.88 -16.41
C PHE A 351 3.35 12.33 -16.57
N SER A 352 3.18 11.33 -17.44
CA SER A 352 1.91 10.63 -17.63
C SER A 352 2.14 9.13 -17.59
N SER A 353 1.26 8.40 -16.91
CA SER A 353 1.29 6.95 -16.83
C SER A 353 -0.11 6.38 -16.99
N VAL A 354 -0.20 5.26 -17.70
CA VAL A 354 -1.41 4.43 -17.83
C VAL A 354 -1.03 3.02 -17.43
N SER A 355 -1.78 2.43 -16.53
CA SER A 355 -1.58 1.04 -16.07
C SER A 355 -2.89 0.28 -16.13
N VAL A 356 -2.83 -0.96 -16.62
CA VAL A 356 -3.95 -1.91 -16.64
C VAL A 356 -3.49 -3.18 -15.95
N VAL A 357 -4.23 -3.61 -14.94
CA VAL A 357 -3.95 -4.83 -14.17
C VAL A 357 -5.17 -5.74 -14.22
N HIS A 358 -4.99 -6.95 -14.65
CA HIS A 358 -5.96 -8.02 -14.62
C HIS A 358 -5.56 -9.07 -13.58
N GLU A 359 -6.49 -9.43 -12.71
CA GLU A 359 -6.28 -10.39 -11.64
C GLU A 359 -7.40 -11.43 -11.66
N GLU A 360 -7.04 -12.70 -11.65
CA GLU A 360 -7.97 -13.81 -11.57
C GLU A 360 -7.90 -14.46 -10.19
N GLY A 361 -9.07 -14.85 -9.63
CA GLY A 361 -9.15 -15.56 -8.35
C GLY A 361 -8.94 -17.07 -8.48
N MET A 362 -8.81 -17.72 -7.33
CA MET A 362 -8.54 -19.15 -7.22
C MET A 362 -9.80 -20.02 -7.16
N LEU A 363 -10.98 -19.49 -7.42
CA LEU A 363 -12.22 -20.27 -7.43
C LEU A 363 -12.42 -20.99 -8.75
N ARG A 364 -12.88 -22.24 -8.72
CA ARG A 364 -13.27 -22.98 -9.93
C ARG A 364 -14.53 -22.36 -10.51
N ASN A 365 -14.57 -22.24 -11.83
CA ASN A 365 -15.72 -21.63 -12.53
C ASN A 365 -16.83 -22.66 -12.77
N ARG A 366 -17.36 -23.22 -11.67
CA ARG A 366 -18.38 -24.25 -11.68
C ARG A 366 -19.74 -23.76 -12.18
N SER A 367 -20.02 -22.44 -12.04
CA SER A 367 -21.31 -21.90 -12.47
C SER A 367 -21.62 -22.11 -13.95
N LYS A 368 -20.57 -22.12 -14.81
CA LYS A 368 -20.75 -22.35 -16.25
C LYS A 368 -21.26 -23.76 -16.62
N GLU A 369 -21.20 -24.69 -15.67
CA GLU A 369 -21.76 -26.01 -15.84
C GLU A 369 -23.31 -25.98 -15.75
N PHE A 370 -23.86 -25.01 -15.04
CA PHE A 370 -25.28 -24.94 -14.74
C PHE A 370 -25.93 -23.64 -15.24
N PHE A 371 -25.15 -22.53 -15.36
CA PHE A 371 -25.64 -21.18 -15.61
C PHE A 371 -24.78 -20.46 -16.65
N SER A 372 -25.26 -19.29 -17.12
CA SER A 372 -24.57 -18.49 -18.12
C SER A 372 -23.51 -17.52 -17.54
N PHE A 373 -23.47 -17.30 -16.22
CA PHE A 373 -22.54 -16.40 -15.58
C PHE A 373 -21.28 -17.10 -15.06
N SER A 374 -20.24 -16.32 -14.76
CA SER A 374 -19.01 -16.80 -14.12
C SER A 374 -19.05 -16.53 -12.62
N ASN A 375 -18.57 -17.49 -11.82
CA ASN A 375 -18.47 -17.35 -10.37
C ASN A 375 -17.05 -17.15 -9.87
N ASN A 376 -16.03 -17.13 -10.73
CA ASN A 376 -14.68 -16.83 -10.28
C ASN A 376 -14.49 -15.31 -10.09
N ILE A 377 -13.56 -14.93 -9.21
CA ILE A 377 -13.17 -13.54 -9.07
C ILE A 377 -12.39 -13.13 -10.31
N ASN A 378 -12.84 -12.06 -10.94
CA ASN A 378 -12.16 -11.40 -12.04
C ASN A 378 -12.12 -9.90 -11.74
N ARG A 379 -10.93 -9.32 -11.69
CA ARG A 379 -10.72 -7.92 -11.35
C ARG A 379 -9.87 -7.22 -12.38
N MET A 380 -10.41 -6.17 -12.96
CA MET A 380 -9.70 -5.23 -13.83
C MET A 380 -9.48 -3.92 -13.10
N ARG A 381 -8.25 -3.42 -13.08
CA ARG A 381 -7.90 -2.10 -12.55
C ARG A 381 -7.24 -1.28 -13.64
N TYR A 382 -7.80 -0.11 -13.89
CA TYR A 382 -7.28 0.89 -14.80
C TYR A 382 -6.80 2.09 -13.99
N SER A 383 -5.54 2.45 -14.12
CA SER A 383 -4.96 3.60 -13.41
C SER A 383 -4.40 4.59 -14.43
N PHE A 384 -4.72 5.86 -14.22
CA PHE A 384 -4.20 6.98 -15.01
C PHE A 384 -3.61 8.00 -14.06
N GLN A 385 -2.33 8.31 -14.21
CA GLN A 385 -1.61 9.34 -13.47
C GLN A 385 -1.09 10.40 -14.44
N ASN A 386 -1.36 11.67 -14.13
CA ASN A 386 -0.85 12.79 -14.92
C ASN A 386 -0.36 13.90 -13.99
N ASN A 387 0.92 14.23 -14.10
CA ASN A 387 1.59 15.29 -13.34
C ASN A 387 2.14 16.33 -14.32
N ILE A 388 1.61 17.53 -14.26
CA ILE A 388 2.02 18.65 -15.11
C ILE A 388 2.52 19.77 -14.22
N ASN A 389 3.69 20.32 -14.52
CA ASN A 389 4.23 21.50 -13.87
C ASN A 389 4.43 22.60 -14.89
N ALA A 390 3.91 23.77 -14.62
CA ALA A 390 4.05 24.97 -15.46
C ALA A 390 4.79 26.06 -14.69
N LYS A 391 5.89 26.54 -15.24
CA LYS A 391 6.59 27.73 -14.74
C LYS A 391 5.91 28.97 -15.30
N LEU A 392 5.24 29.72 -14.43
CA LEU A 392 4.54 30.97 -14.80
C LEU A 392 5.51 32.16 -14.94
N GLY A 393 6.73 32.02 -14.43
CA GLY A 393 7.80 32.98 -14.46
C GLY A 393 9.08 32.37 -13.89
N GLU A 394 10.02 33.19 -13.47
CA GLU A 394 11.26 32.72 -12.82
C GLU A 394 11.05 32.29 -11.36
N THR A 395 10.00 32.76 -10.72
CA THR A 395 9.75 32.61 -9.29
C THR A 395 8.49 31.85 -8.96
N SER A 396 7.61 31.64 -9.96
CA SER A 396 6.29 31.04 -9.74
C SER A 396 6.15 29.74 -10.53
N ARG A 397 5.59 28.69 -9.88
CA ARG A 397 5.30 27.40 -10.50
C ARG A 397 3.91 26.95 -10.11
N LEU A 398 3.15 26.46 -11.07
CA LEU A 398 1.87 25.80 -10.87
C LEU A 398 2.03 24.32 -11.22
N SER A 399 1.56 23.45 -10.33
CA SER A 399 1.58 22.01 -10.55
C SER A 399 0.15 21.46 -10.47
N LEU A 400 -0.22 20.65 -11.44
CA LEU A 400 -1.46 19.88 -11.46
C LEU A 400 -1.09 18.40 -11.37
N ARG A 401 -1.71 17.67 -10.45
CA ARG A 401 -1.65 16.24 -10.35
C ARG A 401 -3.04 15.66 -10.44
N LEU A 402 -3.25 14.74 -11.35
CA LEU A 402 -4.51 14.05 -11.57
C LEU A 402 -4.23 12.54 -11.50
N ASN A 403 -4.90 11.88 -10.58
CA ASN A 403 -4.92 10.44 -10.47
C ASN A 403 -6.36 9.95 -10.63
N VAL A 404 -6.58 9.03 -11.56
CA VAL A 404 -7.86 8.37 -11.79
C VAL A 404 -7.65 6.87 -11.72
N MET A 405 -8.44 6.20 -10.90
CA MET A 405 -8.43 4.75 -10.80
C MET A 405 -9.85 4.22 -10.97
N LEU A 406 -10.00 3.26 -11.88
CA LEU A 406 -11.24 2.53 -12.09
C LEU A 406 -11.00 1.06 -11.78
N VAL A 407 -11.91 0.46 -11.04
CA VAL A 407 -11.90 -0.97 -10.72
C VAL A 407 -13.22 -1.58 -11.15
N ASP A 408 -13.13 -2.64 -11.92
CA ASP A 408 -14.25 -3.49 -12.31
C ASP A 408 -13.97 -4.89 -11.75
N LYS A 409 -14.81 -5.38 -10.83
CA LYS A 409 -14.64 -6.68 -10.19
C LYS A 409 -15.94 -7.46 -10.26
N SER A 410 -15.86 -8.66 -10.83
CA SER A 410 -16.89 -9.69 -10.71
C SER A 410 -16.44 -10.77 -9.74
N SER A 411 -17.35 -11.29 -8.94
CA SER A 411 -17.07 -12.29 -7.90
C SER A 411 -18.33 -13.12 -7.62
N PRO A 412 -18.24 -14.29 -6.93
CA PRO A 412 -19.43 -14.96 -6.44
C PRO A 412 -20.20 -14.07 -5.45
N SER A 413 -21.51 -14.32 -5.30
CA SER A 413 -22.35 -13.62 -4.31
C SER A 413 -21.97 -13.96 -2.87
N SER A 414 -21.40 -15.14 -2.62
CA SER A 414 -20.82 -15.55 -1.35
C SER A 414 -19.35 -15.19 -1.26
N SER A 415 -18.91 -14.70 -0.10
CA SER A 415 -17.49 -14.35 0.10
C SER A 415 -16.59 -15.59 0.11
N THR A 416 -15.33 -15.46 -0.33
CA THR A 416 -14.35 -16.56 -0.30
C THR A 416 -14.15 -17.13 1.10
N SER A 417 -14.18 -16.30 2.15
CA SER A 417 -14.11 -16.76 3.53
C SER A 417 -15.33 -17.60 3.92
N SER A 418 -16.54 -17.23 3.47
CA SER A 418 -17.76 -18.02 3.70
C SER A 418 -17.67 -19.36 2.97
N LEU A 419 -17.25 -19.36 1.71
CA LEU A 419 -17.04 -20.58 0.92
C LEU A 419 -16.03 -21.51 1.58
N TYR A 420 -14.90 -20.96 2.05
CA TYR A 420 -13.89 -21.75 2.78
C TYR A 420 -14.44 -22.32 4.09
N ASN A 421 -15.23 -21.55 4.83
CA ASN A 421 -15.90 -22.05 6.03
C ASN A 421 -16.89 -23.19 5.72
N HIS A 422 -17.60 -23.13 4.60
CA HIS A 422 -18.46 -24.24 4.18
C HIS A 422 -17.64 -25.46 3.83
N VAL A 423 -16.50 -25.31 3.14
CA VAL A 423 -15.59 -26.42 2.78
C VAL A 423 -15.09 -27.14 4.04
N ILE A 424 -14.55 -26.41 5.03
CA ILE A 424 -13.96 -27.04 6.23
C ILE A 424 -14.99 -27.63 7.22
N ASN A 425 -16.25 -27.17 7.15
CA ASN A 425 -17.33 -27.66 8.03
C ASN A 425 -18.21 -28.74 7.37
N THR A 426 -17.97 -29.08 6.12
CA THR A 426 -18.76 -30.11 5.43
C THR A 426 -17.96 -31.41 5.33
N ASN A 427 -18.47 -32.48 5.90
CA ASN A 427 -17.80 -33.76 5.84
C ASN A 427 -17.87 -34.37 4.43
N PRO A 428 -16.89 -35.22 4.05
CA PRO A 428 -16.77 -35.75 2.68
C PRO A 428 -17.83 -36.76 2.29
N VAL A 429 -18.63 -37.33 3.24
CA VAL A 429 -19.55 -38.44 3.00
C VAL A 429 -21.01 -38.10 3.28
N VAL A 430 -21.33 -36.83 3.57
CA VAL A 430 -22.68 -36.40 3.94
C VAL A 430 -23.63 -36.42 2.76
N ALA A 431 -23.20 -35.95 1.62
CA ALA A 431 -23.98 -35.88 0.39
C ALA A 431 -23.08 -35.77 -0.84
N PRO A 432 -23.51 -36.15 -2.04
CA PRO A 432 -22.84 -35.79 -3.28
C PRO A 432 -22.96 -34.29 -3.52
N VAL A 433 -22.17 -33.74 -4.44
CA VAL A 433 -22.27 -32.31 -4.82
C VAL A 433 -23.68 -31.99 -5.30
N TYR A 434 -24.20 -32.80 -6.20
CA TYR A 434 -25.57 -32.74 -6.69
C TYR A 434 -26.03 -34.13 -7.10
N PHE A 435 -27.33 -34.32 -7.19
CA PHE A 435 -27.93 -35.53 -7.71
C PHE A 435 -28.30 -35.37 -9.20
N PRO A 436 -28.46 -36.49 -9.92
CA PRO A 436 -28.87 -36.44 -11.33
C PRO A 436 -30.27 -35.83 -11.47
N THR A 437 -30.48 -35.13 -12.55
CA THR A 437 -31.81 -34.59 -12.93
C THR A 437 -32.68 -35.70 -13.51
N ASP A 438 -33.94 -35.72 -13.12
CA ASP A 438 -34.96 -36.67 -13.66
C ASP A 438 -35.58 -36.19 -14.97
N GLY A 439 -35.19 -35.01 -15.49
CA GLY A 439 -35.82 -34.44 -16.68
C GLY A 439 -37.14 -33.69 -16.40
N GLU A 440 -37.72 -33.86 -15.21
CA GLU A 440 -38.96 -33.20 -14.81
C GLU A 440 -38.68 -31.87 -14.11
N THR A 441 -37.57 -31.78 -13.35
CA THR A 441 -37.15 -30.53 -12.65
C THR A 441 -36.22 -29.67 -13.50
N THR A 442 -36.52 -28.37 -13.51
CA THR A 442 -35.74 -27.38 -14.28
C THR A 442 -34.55 -26.81 -13.50
N TYR A 443 -34.28 -27.32 -12.30
CA TYR A 443 -33.21 -26.83 -11.42
C TYR A 443 -32.32 -27.99 -10.94
N VAL A 444 -31.09 -27.60 -10.50
CA VAL A 444 -30.11 -28.55 -9.98
C VAL A 444 -30.56 -29.08 -8.61
N LYS A 445 -30.50 -30.40 -8.42
CA LYS A 445 -30.79 -31.08 -7.15
C LYS A 445 -29.52 -31.13 -6.29
N TRP A 446 -29.24 -30.09 -5.51
CA TRP A 446 -28.05 -30.05 -4.66
C TRP A 446 -28.11 -31.06 -3.51
N GLY A 447 -27.00 -31.68 -3.18
CA GLY A 447 -26.92 -32.56 -2.01
C GLY A 447 -27.06 -31.78 -0.70
N ALA A 448 -27.88 -32.28 0.20
CA ALA A 448 -28.10 -31.68 1.53
C ALA A 448 -26.96 -32.02 2.47
N THR A 449 -26.21 -31.02 2.94
CA THR A 449 -25.00 -31.22 3.77
C THR A 449 -25.26 -30.99 5.26
N GLY A 450 -26.50 -30.76 5.67
CA GLY A 450 -26.84 -30.37 7.03
C GLY A 450 -26.56 -28.88 7.33
N ALA A 451 -25.71 -28.27 6.56
CA ALA A 451 -25.43 -26.85 6.46
C ALA A 451 -25.67 -26.40 5.02
N SER A 452 -24.94 -25.40 4.54
CA SER A 452 -24.98 -25.00 3.12
C SER A 452 -24.07 -25.86 2.27
N ASN A 453 -24.54 -26.33 1.13
CA ASN A 453 -23.70 -27.06 0.16
C ASN A 453 -22.66 -26.11 -0.43
N PRO A 454 -21.35 -26.41 -0.29
CA PRO A 454 -20.28 -25.47 -0.71
C PRO A 454 -20.35 -25.08 -2.18
N VAL A 455 -20.67 -26.01 -3.09
CA VAL A 455 -20.75 -25.73 -4.53
C VAL A 455 -22.03 -24.95 -4.87
N ALA A 456 -23.15 -25.28 -4.24
CA ALA A 456 -24.38 -24.49 -4.40
C ALA A 456 -24.16 -23.03 -3.94
N GLU A 457 -23.50 -22.85 -2.81
CA GLU A 457 -23.11 -21.51 -2.32
C GLU A 457 -22.17 -20.76 -3.29
N LEU A 458 -21.25 -21.46 -3.94
CA LEU A 458 -20.36 -20.87 -4.93
C LEU A 458 -21.11 -20.39 -6.18
N VAL A 459 -22.12 -21.15 -6.63
CA VAL A 459 -22.80 -20.89 -7.91
C VAL A 459 -24.19 -20.25 -7.79
N LYS A 460 -24.69 -20.00 -6.57
CA LYS A 460 -26.04 -19.43 -6.35
C LYS A 460 -26.20 -18.00 -6.89
N GLY A 461 -25.12 -17.35 -7.27
CA GLY A 461 -25.18 -16.01 -7.82
C GLY A 461 -23.82 -15.33 -7.93
N TYR A 462 -23.82 -14.08 -8.34
CA TYR A 462 -22.63 -13.28 -8.55
C TYR A 462 -22.83 -11.83 -8.14
N SER A 463 -21.72 -11.14 -7.95
CA SER A 463 -21.65 -9.73 -7.56
C SER A 463 -20.73 -8.98 -8.51
N ASP A 464 -21.25 -7.89 -9.09
CA ASP A 464 -20.47 -6.96 -9.90
C ASP A 464 -20.22 -5.68 -9.09
N LEU A 465 -18.96 -5.28 -8.99
CA LEU A 465 -18.53 -4.07 -8.31
C LEU A 465 -17.82 -3.16 -9.32
N PHE A 466 -18.29 -1.94 -9.43
CA PHE A 466 -17.59 -0.86 -10.13
C PHE A 466 -17.19 0.22 -9.13
N GLN A 467 -15.90 0.56 -9.11
CA GLN A 467 -15.37 1.62 -8.25
C GLN A 467 -14.60 2.63 -9.09
N SER A 468 -14.85 3.91 -8.83
CA SER A 468 -14.08 5.01 -9.39
C SER A 468 -13.48 5.85 -8.26
N THR A 469 -12.19 6.15 -8.39
CA THR A 469 -11.47 7.07 -7.49
C THR A 469 -10.82 8.13 -8.34
N VAL A 470 -11.13 9.39 -8.04
CA VAL A 470 -10.52 10.54 -8.72
C VAL A 470 -9.87 11.43 -7.66
N THR A 471 -8.59 11.72 -7.82
CA THR A 471 -7.85 12.66 -6.99
C THR A 471 -7.23 13.74 -7.88
N ALA A 472 -7.58 14.99 -7.65
CA ALA A 472 -7.02 16.14 -8.33
C ALA A 472 -6.37 17.08 -7.32
N SER A 473 -5.11 17.46 -7.53
CA SER A 473 -4.37 18.35 -6.65
C SER A 473 -3.72 19.48 -7.44
N PHE A 474 -3.88 20.70 -6.94
CA PHE A 474 -3.25 21.90 -7.45
C PHE A 474 -2.24 22.40 -6.43
N THR A 475 -1.01 22.63 -6.87
CA THR A 475 0.04 23.19 -6.03
C THR A 475 0.56 24.46 -6.70
N PHE A 476 0.61 25.54 -5.94
CA PHE A 476 1.23 26.79 -6.32
C PHE A 476 2.48 27.01 -5.45
N ASP A 477 3.63 27.13 -6.09
CA ASP A 477 4.92 27.41 -5.46
C ASP A 477 5.38 28.81 -5.87
N GLN A 478 5.76 29.64 -4.90
CA GLN A 478 6.26 31.00 -5.11
C GLN A 478 7.58 31.18 -4.35
N ASP A 479 8.64 31.46 -5.08
CA ASP A 479 9.91 31.91 -4.51
C ASP A 479 9.78 33.39 -4.13
N LEU A 480 9.94 33.68 -2.83
CA LEU A 480 9.83 35.02 -2.26
C LEU A 480 11.22 35.67 -2.08
N LYS A 481 12.18 35.33 -2.95
CA LYS A 481 13.54 35.89 -2.90
C LYS A 481 13.58 37.43 -2.94
N PHE A 482 12.52 38.07 -3.41
CA PHE A 482 12.36 39.53 -3.39
C PHE A 482 12.11 40.10 -1.99
N ILE A 483 11.64 39.27 -1.04
CA ILE A 483 11.52 39.63 0.38
C ILE A 483 12.83 39.30 1.08
N THR A 484 13.22 38.00 1.01
CA THR A 484 14.50 37.53 1.55
C THR A 484 14.93 36.25 0.84
N PRO A 485 16.24 36.11 0.50
CA PRO A 485 16.73 34.87 -0.10
C PRO A 485 16.44 33.66 0.77
N GLY A 486 15.93 32.58 0.15
CA GLY A 486 15.61 31.31 0.84
C GLY A 486 14.18 31.20 1.36
N LEU A 487 13.37 32.27 1.23
CA LEU A 487 11.95 32.24 1.61
C LEU A 487 11.10 31.76 0.43
N LYS A 488 10.22 30.79 0.69
CA LYS A 488 9.27 30.23 -0.29
C LYS A 488 7.88 30.12 0.30
N PHE A 489 6.89 30.37 -0.51
CA PHE A 489 5.49 30.08 -0.20
C PHE A 489 4.98 28.95 -1.07
N LYS A 490 4.20 28.05 -0.48
CA LYS A 490 3.54 26.95 -1.22
C LYS A 490 2.12 26.81 -0.73
N ALA A 491 1.17 26.71 -1.66
CA ALA A 491 -0.22 26.40 -1.39
C ALA A 491 -0.61 25.14 -2.15
N LEU A 492 -1.37 24.26 -1.51
CA LEU A 492 -1.89 23.03 -2.09
C LEU A 492 -3.39 22.95 -1.81
N ALA A 493 -4.18 22.68 -2.84
CA ALA A 493 -5.58 22.32 -2.75
C ALA A 493 -5.81 20.98 -3.43
N SER A 494 -6.49 20.07 -2.75
CA SER A 494 -6.78 18.72 -3.28
C SER A 494 -8.24 18.37 -3.09
N PHE A 495 -8.80 17.74 -4.10
CA PHE A 495 -10.11 17.14 -4.12
C PHE A 495 -10.00 15.65 -4.43
N LYS A 496 -10.64 14.82 -3.61
CA LYS A 496 -10.75 13.38 -3.85
C LYS A 496 -12.22 12.98 -3.82
N SER A 497 -12.62 12.15 -4.77
CA SER A 497 -13.93 11.49 -4.79
C SER A 497 -13.73 10.00 -5.03
N LEU A 498 -14.38 9.21 -4.19
CA LEU A 498 -14.51 7.76 -4.37
C LEU A 498 -15.99 7.42 -4.47
N SER A 499 -16.35 6.63 -5.46
CA SER A 499 -17.68 6.08 -5.65
C SER A 499 -17.59 4.60 -5.95
N THR A 500 -18.37 3.80 -5.24
CA THR A 500 -18.46 2.34 -5.42
C THR A 500 -19.91 1.96 -5.60
N SER A 501 -20.20 1.27 -6.67
CA SER A 501 -21.51 0.66 -6.95
C SER A 501 -21.33 -0.85 -6.98
N THR A 502 -22.15 -1.54 -6.18
CA THR A 502 -22.14 -3.01 -6.13
C THR A 502 -23.53 -3.51 -6.47
N GLN A 503 -23.63 -4.41 -7.43
CA GLN A 503 -24.84 -5.12 -7.79
C GLN A 503 -24.66 -6.58 -7.44
N ASN A 504 -25.49 -7.07 -6.52
CA ASN A 504 -25.49 -8.45 -6.09
C ASN A 504 -26.70 -9.17 -6.61
N ARG A 505 -26.50 -10.31 -7.28
CA ARG A 505 -27.55 -11.18 -7.84
C ARG A 505 -27.39 -12.53 -7.20
N THR A 506 -28.44 -12.99 -6.52
CA THR A 506 -28.40 -14.27 -5.81
C THR A 506 -29.76 -14.94 -5.89
N ALA A 507 -29.75 -16.26 -6.00
CA ALA A 507 -30.93 -17.10 -6.00
C ALA A 507 -30.88 -18.07 -4.81
N PRO A 508 -32.02 -18.43 -4.22
CA PRO A 508 -32.09 -19.57 -3.33
C PRO A 508 -31.88 -20.86 -4.14
N TYR A 509 -31.64 -21.97 -3.46
CA TYR A 509 -31.50 -23.28 -4.12
C TYR A 509 -32.14 -24.39 -3.29
N ASN A 510 -32.57 -25.47 -3.98
CA ASN A 510 -33.20 -26.63 -3.37
C ASN A 510 -32.16 -27.69 -3.05
N THR A 511 -32.23 -28.28 -1.85
CA THR A 511 -31.35 -29.36 -1.42
C THR A 511 -32.14 -30.66 -1.24
N PHE A 512 -31.48 -31.78 -1.53
CA PHE A 512 -32.06 -33.13 -1.52
C PHE A 512 -31.20 -34.06 -0.67
N THR A 513 -31.86 -35.02 -0.07
CA THR A 513 -31.23 -36.14 0.64
C THR A 513 -31.66 -37.46 0.03
N LEU A 514 -30.80 -38.47 0.12
CA LEU A 514 -31.13 -39.81 -0.24
C LEU A 514 -32.19 -40.36 0.75
N GLU A 515 -33.32 -40.78 0.25
CA GLU A 515 -34.39 -41.36 1.09
C GLU A 515 -34.27 -42.89 1.19
N ASN A 516 -34.26 -43.55 0.03
CA ASN A 516 -34.09 -44.99 -0.06
C ASN A 516 -33.23 -45.34 -1.28
N TYR A 517 -32.60 -46.50 -1.22
CA TYR A 517 -31.89 -47.07 -2.38
C TYR A 517 -31.99 -48.60 -2.35
N THR A 518 -31.92 -49.20 -3.52
CA THR A 518 -31.82 -50.63 -3.76
C THR A 518 -30.63 -50.90 -4.67
N GLY A 519 -29.73 -51.77 -4.25
CA GLY A 519 -28.58 -52.18 -5.04
C GLY A 519 -28.87 -53.54 -5.70
N TYR A 520 -28.40 -53.71 -6.94
CA TYR A 520 -28.54 -54.94 -7.70
C TYR A 520 -27.18 -55.67 -7.85
N GLU A 521 -27.18 -56.98 -8.08
CA GLU A 521 -25.97 -57.78 -8.23
C GLU A 521 -25.05 -57.35 -9.38
N ASP A 522 -25.64 -56.68 -10.41
CA ASP A 522 -24.91 -56.18 -11.56
C ASP A 522 -24.22 -54.82 -11.29
N GLY A 523 -24.31 -54.32 -10.04
CA GLY A 523 -23.73 -53.02 -9.63
C GLY A 523 -24.58 -51.82 -9.96
N THR A 524 -25.78 -52.01 -10.47
CA THR A 524 -26.74 -50.90 -10.65
C THR A 524 -27.46 -50.58 -9.37
N TYR A 525 -27.94 -49.35 -9.23
CA TYR A 525 -28.63 -48.84 -8.07
C TYR A 525 -29.82 -48.03 -8.49
N ASP A 526 -30.97 -48.32 -7.89
CA ASP A 526 -32.13 -47.40 -7.91
C ASP A 526 -32.23 -46.66 -6.60
N PHE A 527 -32.53 -45.37 -6.61
CA PHE A 527 -32.67 -44.57 -5.41
C PHE A 527 -33.77 -43.51 -5.55
N THR A 528 -34.36 -43.15 -4.43
CA THR A 528 -35.33 -42.04 -4.30
C THR A 528 -34.73 -40.90 -3.48
N LEU A 529 -35.12 -39.69 -3.84
CA LEU A 529 -34.67 -38.47 -3.24
C LEU A 529 -35.81 -37.78 -2.52
N SER A 530 -35.56 -37.27 -1.32
CA SER A 530 -36.45 -36.39 -0.60
C SER A 530 -35.88 -34.98 -0.58
N ARG A 531 -36.70 -33.98 -0.85
CA ARG A 531 -36.31 -32.59 -0.75
C ARG A 531 -36.28 -32.15 0.71
N VAL A 532 -35.27 -31.38 1.09
CA VAL A 532 -35.13 -30.81 2.42
C VAL A 532 -35.73 -29.40 2.46
N GLY A 533 -36.74 -29.24 3.30
CA GLY A 533 -37.46 -27.96 3.44
C GLY A 533 -38.53 -27.67 2.35
N GLU A 534 -38.98 -26.45 2.34
CA GLU A 534 -39.96 -25.96 1.35
C GLU A 534 -39.29 -25.72 -0.01
N GLU A 535 -40.05 -25.91 -1.08
CA GLU A 535 -39.56 -25.62 -2.43
C GLU A 535 -39.34 -24.14 -2.63
N VAL A 536 -38.14 -23.81 -3.11
CA VAL A 536 -37.82 -22.48 -3.48
C VAL A 536 -37.62 -22.34 -4.99
N ASN A 537 -38.09 -21.25 -5.56
CA ASN A 537 -37.87 -20.93 -6.96
C ASN A 537 -36.46 -20.32 -7.13
N PRO A 538 -35.52 -20.97 -7.84
CA PRO A 538 -34.14 -20.54 -7.99
C PRO A 538 -33.98 -19.41 -9.03
N VAL A 539 -34.72 -18.31 -8.86
CA VAL A 539 -34.62 -17.13 -9.71
C VAL A 539 -33.71 -16.08 -9.07
N LEU A 540 -32.81 -15.52 -9.84
CA LEU A 540 -31.90 -14.47 -9.38
C LEU A 540 -32.66 -13.22 -8.95
N ALA A 541 -32.56 -12.87 -7.68
CA ALA A 541 -32.97 -11.58 -7.13
C ALA A 541 -31.79 -10.60 -7.14
N THR A 542 -32.08 -9.35 -7.47
CA THR A 542 -31.05 -8.31 -7.54
C THR A 542 -31.15 -7.36 -6.36
N SER A 543 -30.04 -7.09 -5.73
CA SER A 543 -29.87 -6.01 -4.76
C SER A 543 -28.69 -5.11 -5.14
N SER A 544 -28.79 -3.82 -4.84
CA SER A 544 -27.72 -2.87 -5.14
C SER A 544 -27.31 -2.09 -3.90
N SER A 545 -26.04 -1.77 -3.81
CA SER A 545 -25.47 -0.93 -2.77
C SER A 545 -24.52 0.08 -3.40
N ASN A 546 -24.69 1.35 -3.02
CA ASN A 546 -23.82 2.43 -3.46
C ASN A 546 -23.17 3.04 -2.22
N THR A 547 -21.84 3.15 -2.26
CA THR A 547 -21.05 3.80 -1.21
C THR A 547 -20.08 4.78 -1.85
N GLY A 548 -19.53 5.68 -1.05
CA GLY A 548 -18.53 6.60 -1.54
C GLY A 548 -18.33 7.77 -0.58
N HIS A 549 -17.32 8.56 -0.88
CA HIS A 549 -17.01 9.75 -0.10
C HIS A 549 -16.32 10.79 -0.96
N ARG A 550 -16.33 12.03 -0.47
CA ARG A 550 -15.47 13.10 -0.96
C ARG A 550 -14.56 13.59 0.16
N GLN A 551 -13.39 14.04 -0.23
CA GLN A 551 -12.45 14.69 0.67
C GLN A 551 -11.92 15.96 0.00
N ILE A 552 -11.87 17.05 0.76
CA ILE A 552 -11.30 18.32 0.36
C ILE A 552 -10.18 18.63 1.33
N TYR A 553 -9.00 18.90 0.80
CA TYR A 553 -7.80 19.23 1.57
C TYR A 553 -7.21 20.54 1.09
N PHE A 554 -6.84 21.39 2.04
CA PHE A 554 -6.15 22.64 1.77
C PHE A 554 -4.93 22.76 2.68
N GLN A 555 -3.82 23.26 2.14
CA GLN A 555 -2.58 23.52 2.86
C GLN A 555 -1.94 24.81 2.35
N ALA A 556 -1.45 25.64 3.28
CA ALA A 556 -0.58 26.77 3.01
C ALA A 556 0.71 26.63 3.83
N MET A 557 1.84 26.86 3.20
CA MET A 557 3.16 26.63 3.79
C MET A 557 4.10 27.77 3.49
N LEU A 558 4.84 28.22 4.50
CA LEU A 558 5.94 29.16 4.39
C LEU A 558 7.22 28.45 4.81
N GLU A 559 8.19 28.37 3.91
CA GLU A 559 9.47 27.71 4.09
C GLU A 559 10.60 28.71 3.98
N TYR A 560 11.53 28.66 4.91
CA TYR A 560 12.75 29.46 4.89
C TYR A 560 13.96 28.56 5.04
N ASN A 561 14.91 28.63 4.11
CA ASN A 561 16.16 27.88 4.14
C ASN A 561 17.31 28.79 3.71
N ARG A 562 18.27 29.01 4.62
CA ARG A 562 19.42 29.88 4.32
C ARG A 562 20.66 29.49 5.10
N ALA A 563 21.79 29.46 4.40
CA ALA A 563 23.12 29.33 4.99
C ALA A 563 23.74 30.72 5.23
N PHE A 564 24.29 30.92 6.42
CA PHE A 564 25.04 32.12 6.84
C PHE A 564 26.47 31.68 7.22
N GLY A 565 27.34 31.51 6.25
CA GLY A 565 28.69 30.97 6.50
C GLY A 565 28.61 29.53 7.01
N LYS A 566 28.98 29.31 8.28
CA LYS A 566 28.91 28.00 8.93
C LYS A 566 27.55 27.69 9.59
N HIS A 567 26.60 28.62 9.54
CA HIS A 567 25.30 28.50 10.18
C HIS A 567 24.21 28.22 9.14
N ASP A 568 23.63 27.04 9.15
CA ASP A 568 22.47 26.70 8.35
C ASP A 568 21.20 26.81 9.21
N VAL A 569 20.26 27.65 8.76
CA VAL A 569 18.99 27.90 9.44
C VAL A 569 17.85 27.49 8.52
N SER A 570 16.94 26.67 9.01
CA SER A 570 15.68 26.41 8.31
C SER A 570 14.48 26.59 9.22
N GLY A 571 13.40 27.09 8.63
CA GLY A 571 12.12 27.29 9.29
C GLY A 571 10.99 26.86 8.38
N LEU A 572 9.91 26.33 8.96
CA LEU A 572 8.73 25.90 8.26
C LEU A 572 7.50 26.23 9.10
N LEU A 573 6.50 26.86 8.48
CA LEU A 573 5.20 27.12 9.07
C LEU A 573 4.15 26.61 8.11
N ILE A 574 3.23 25.77 8.62
CA ILE A 574 2.18 25.13 7.82
C ILE A 574 0.85 25.31 8.50
N TYR A 575 -0.14 25.69 7.71
CA TYR A 575 -1.56 25.59 8.04
C TYR A 575 -2.20 24.59 7.13
N ASN A 576 -3.04 23.68 7.66
CA ASN A 576 -3.82 22.74 6.89
C ASN A 576 -5.25 22.60 7.43
N GLN A 577 -6.15 22.21 6.54
CA GLN A 577 -7.50 21.80 6.88
C GLN A 577 -7.98 20.69 5.96
N ASP A 578 -8.84 19.84 6.49
CA ASP A 578 -9.38 18.66 5.83
C ASP A 578 -10.88 18.53 6.14
N GLU A 579 -11.64 18.23 5.12
CA GLU A 579 -13.06 17.88 5.22
C GLU A 579 -13.32 16.57 4.48
N TYR A 580 -13.86 15.59 5.20
CA TYR A 580 -14.30 14.31 4.64
C TYR A 580 -15.81 14.17 4.84
N MET A 581 -16.53 13.70 3.80
CA MET A 581 -17.97 13.52 3.83
C MET A 581 -18.37 12.23 3.10
N ASP A 582 -19.15 11.38 3.79
CA ASP A 582 -19.75 10.20 3.18
C ASP A 582 -20.89 10.59 2.23
N HIS A 583 -21.00 9.94 1.07
CA HIS A 583 -22.06 10.18 0.09
C HIS A 583 -23.36 9.41 0.42
N ASN A 584 -23.23 8.28 1.11
CA ASN A 584 -24.37 7.43 1.47
C ASN A 584 -24.30 7.01 2.94
N PRO A 585 -24.57 7.92 3.87
CA PRO A 585 -24.51 7.64 5.32
C PRO A 585 -25.64 6.74 5.83
N GLY A 586 -26.60 6.36 4.95
CA GLY A 586 -27.79 5.62 5.34
C GLY A 586 -28.70 6.43 6.28
N LYS A 587 -29.20 5.79 7.34
CA LYS A 587 -30.02 6.42 8.38
C LYS A 587 -29.21 6.98 9.55
N ASP A 588 -27.88 6.89 9.49
CA ASP A 588 -27.00 7.37 10.57
C ASP A 588 -26.71 8.86 10.40
N LEU A 589 -27.39 9.68 11.22
CA LEU A 589 -27.23 11.13 11.22
C LEU A 589 -25.79 11.55 11.50
N LEU A 590 -25.06 10.83 12.35
CA LEU A 590 -23.68 11.17 12.72
C LEU A 590 -22.71 10.88 11.58
N LYS A 591 -22.97 9.87 10.76
CA LYS A 591 -22.22 9.62 9.53
C LYS A 591 -22.51 10.65 8.45
N ALA A 592 -23.70 11.22 8.41
CA ALA A 592 -24.08 12.27 7.46
C ALA A 592 -23.32 13.58 7.68
N LEU A 593 -22.82 13.83 8.89
CA LEU A 593 -22.04 15.03 9.19
C LEU A 593 -20.61 14.94 8.64
N PRO A 594 -20.04 16.02 8.07
CA PRO A 594 -18.67 16.01 7.62
C PRO A 594 -17.70 15.80 8.78
N LYS A 595 -16.56 15.15 8.50
CA LYS A 595 -15.42 15.08 9.42
C LYS A 595 -14.49 16.23 9.07
N ARG A 596 -14.22 17.12 10.04
CA ARG A 596 -13.36 18.27 9.84
C ARG A 596 -12.19 18.26 10.77
N ARG A 597 -11.05 18.61 10.25
CA ARG A 597 -9.79 18.76 10.97
C ARG A 597 -9.06 20.00 10.49
N GLN A 598 -8.30 20.59 11.36
CA GLN A 598 -7.40 21.69 11.03
C GLN A 598 -6.13 21.61 11.87
N GLY A 599 -5.04 22.14 11.34
CA GLY A 599 -3.76 22.09 12.01
C GLY A 599 -2.88 23.28 11.67
N LEU A 600 -2.10 23.69 12.65
CA LEU A 600 -0.98 24.60 12.50
C LEU A 600 0.28 23.86 12.97
N ALA A 601 1.31 23.82 12.13
CA ALA A 601 2.58 23.19 12.50
C ALA A 601 3.73 24.15 12.20
N ALA A 602 4.73 24.14 13.07
CA ALA A 602 5.95 24.92 12.91
C ALA A 602 7.18 24.06 13.17
N ARG A 603 8.23 24.26 12.38
CA ARG A 603 9.56 23.67 12.56
C ARG A 603 10.61 24.74 12.50
N ALA A 604 11.58 24.66 13.41
CA ALA A 604 12.81 25.42 13.33
C ALA A 604 13.98 24.45 13.47
N SER A 605 14.93 24.48 12.55
CA SER A 605 16.15 23.69 12.63
C SER A 605 17.38 24.56 12.38
N TYR A 606 18.43 24.20 13.09
CA TYR A 606 19.71 24.89 13.06
C TYR A 606 20.83 23.86 12.97
N MET A 607 21.79 24.12 12.09
CA MET A 607 23.00 23.33 11.96
C MET A 607 24.22 24.23 11.94
N PHE A 608 25.24 23.89 12.74
CA PHE A 608 26.51 24.59 12.79
C PHE A 608 27.62 23.75 12.22
N ASP A 609 28.28 24.28 11.16
CA ASP A 609 29.47 23.71 10.51
C ASP A 609 29.34 22.22 10.11
N ASN A 610 28.12 21.81 9.72
CA ASN A 610 27.73 20.40 9.45
C ASN A 610 27.94 19.44 10.63
N ARG A 611 28.29 19.96 11.84
CA ARG A 611 28.62 19.18 13.04
C ARG A 611 27.47 19.04 14.01
N TYR A 612 26.96 20.18 14.48
CA TYR A 612 25.95 20.20 15.54
C TYR A 612 24.61 20.60 14.99
N MET A 613 23.57 19.83 15.32
CA MET A 613 22.22 20.04 14.83
C MET A 613 21.25 20.11 15.98
N ALA A 614 20.26 20.99 15.88
CA ALA A 614 19.11 21.08 16.77
C ALA A 614 17.84 21.32 15.95
N GLU A 615 16.76 20.69 16.34
CA GLU A 615 15.45 20.85 15.70
C GLU A 615 14.34 20.88 16.74
N ILE A 616 13.40 21.80 16.56
CA ILE A 616 12.21 21.96 17.38
C ILE A 616 11.00 21.92 16.43
N ASN A 617 10.01 21.10 16.74
CA ASN A 617 8.73 21.05 16.02
C ASN A 617 7.58 21.27 17.00
N LEU A 618 6.55 21.98 16.54
CA LEU A 618 5.32 22.23 17.25
C LEU A 618 4.15 21.90 16.35
N GLY A 619 3.28 20.98 16.76
CA GLY A 619 2.02 20.69 16.10
C GLY A 619 0.87 21.14 16.98
N TYR A 620 -0.03 22.00 16.48
CA TYR A 620 -1.26 22.41 17.14
C TYR A 620 -2.44 22.03 16.27
N ASN A 621 -3.17 20.99 16.66
CA ASN A 621 -4.16 20.35 15.81
C ASN A 621 -5.52 20.27 16.48
N GLY A 622 -6.59 20.47 15.70
CA GLY A 622 -7.97 20.39 16.12
C GLY A 622 -8.75 19.33 15.36
N SER A 623 -9.55 18.53 16.07
CA SER A 623 -10.43 17.51 15.52
C SER A 623 -11.83 17.63 16.11
N GLU A 624 -12.86 17.51 15.24
CA GLU A 624 -14.26 17.49 15.66
C GLU A 624 -14.68 16.19 16.37
N ASN A 625 -13.81 15.20 16.42
CA ASN A 625 -14.07 13.97 17.21
C ASN A 625 -14.15 14.24 18.72
N PHE A 626 -13.68 15.39 19.18
CA PHE A 626 -13.67 15.77 20.59
C PHE A 626 -14.59 16.95 20.91
N ALA A 627 -15.08 17.02 22.15
CA ALA A 627 -15.88 18.14 22.67
C ALA A 627 -15.10 19.46 22.56
N LYS A 628 -15.82 20.59 22.52
CA LYS A 628 -15.24 21.92 22.26
C LYS A 628 -14.01 22.23 23.11
N ASN A 629 -14.01 21.84 24.39
CA ASN A 629 -12.92 22.12 25.33
C ASN A 629 -11.69 21.19 25.16
N HIS A 630 -11.84 20.05 24.48
CA HIS A 630 -10.78 19.04 24.26
C HIS A 630 -10.41 18.91 22.78
N ARG A 631 -10.95 19.80 21.93
CA ARG A 631 -10.83 19.72 20.47
C ARG A 631 -9.40 19.92 19.96
N PHE A 632 -8.63 20.77 20.63
CA PHE A 632 -7.26 21.12 20.23
C PHE A 632 -6.21 20.46 21.11
N GLY A 633 -5.19 19.88 20.48
CA GLY A 633 -4.02 19.28 21.12
C GLY A 633 -2.72 19.93 20.67
N LEU A 634 -1.77 20.11 21.59
CA LEU A 634 -0.42 20.61 21.34
C LEU A 634 0.61 19.48 21.45
N PHE A 635 1.41 19.30 20.41
CA PHE A 635 2.36 18.21 20.25
C PHE A 635 3.77 18.74 19.95
N PRO A 636 4.53 19.10 20.99
CA PRO A 636 5.92 19.55 20.85
C PRO A 636 6.86 18.36 20.64
N SER A 637 7.92 18.56 19.86
CA SER A 637 9.05 17.63 19.77
C SER A 637 10.37 18.38 19.62
N PHE A 638 11.43 17.69 20.04
CA PHE A 638 12.78 18.23 20.10
C PHE A 638 13.79 17.19 19.70
N ALA A 639 14.80 17.56 18.91
CA ALA A 639 15.88 16.67 18.54
C ALA A 639 17.23 17.38 18.45
N ILE A 640 18.27 16.61 18.72
CA ILE A 640 19.67 17.03 18.59
C ILE A 640 20.45 15.98 17.81
N GLY A 641 21.43 16.44 17.05
CA GLY A 641 22.33 15.58 16.27
C GLY A 641 23.77 16.06 16.33
N TYR A 642 24.69 15.12 16.27
CA TYR A 642 26.11 15.38 16.26
C TYR A 642 26.81 14.51 15.21
N ASN A 643 27.41 15.15 14.20
CA ASN A 643 28.25 14.51 13.20
C ASN A 643 29.70 14.44 13.68
N ILE A 644 30.06 13.37 14.35
CA ILE A 644 31.40 13.14 14.90
C ILE A 644 32.45 13.07 13.77
N SER A 645 32.05 12.50 12.63
CA SER A 645 32.96 12.41 11.46
C SER A 645 33.43 13.75 10.91
N GLU A 646 32.71 14.86 11.24
CA GLU A 646 33.10 16.19 10.78
C GLU A 646 34.10 16.90 11.71
N GLU A 647 34.46 16.29 12.84
CA GLU A 647 35.44 16.82 13.76
C GLU A 647 36.88 16.59 13.28
N ALA A 648 37.78 17.53 13.58
CA ALA A 648 39.19 17.45 13.19
C ALA A 648 39.92 16.23 13.80
N PHE A 649 39.54 15.85 15.03
CA PHE A 649 40.15 14.66 15.67
C PHE A 649 39.73 13.35 15.02
N PHE A 650 38.65 13.33 14.25
CA PHE A 650 38.14 12.16 13.59
C PHE A 650 38.74 11.94 12.19
N GLU A 651 39.46 12.92 11.65
CA GLU A 651 40.01 12.90 10.30
C GLU A 651 40.83 11.63 9.96
N PRO A 652 41.67 11.08 10.86
CA PRO A 652 42.39 9.84 10.56
C PRO A 652 41.50 8.62 10.35
N LEU A 653 40.29 8.61 10.99
CA LEU A 653 39.32 7.51 10.91
C LEU A 653 38.38 7.64 9.73
N ARG A 654 38.29 8.81 9.07
CA ARG A 654 37.37 9.02 7.92
C ARG A 654 37.63 8.08 6.75
N LYS A 655 38.87 7.60 6.60
CA LYS A 655 39.21 6.61 5.58
C LYS A 655 38.42 5.30 5.76
N TYR A 656 38.15 4.90 7.00
CA TYR A 656 37.47 3.65 7.35
C TYR A 656 36.02 3.88 7.70
N ILE A 657 35.70 5.00 8.36
CA ILE A 657 34.37 5.41 8.81
C ILE A 657 34.11 6.83 8.29
N PRO A 658 33.74 6.98 7.01
CA PRO A 658 33.51 8.29 6.40
C PRO A 658 32.33 9.05 7.02
N ARG A 659 31.42 8.36 7.67
CA ARG A 659 30.27 8.97 8.36
C ARG A 659 30.03 8.32 9.72
N LEU A 660 29.96 9.15 10.75
CA LEU A 660 29.49 8.77 12.08
C LEU A 660 28.66 9.90 12.66
N LYS A 661 27.36 9.64 12.83
CA LYS A 661 26.38 10.58 13.36
C LYS A 661 25.64 9.95 14.52
N ILE A 662 25.49 10.70 15.61
CA ILE A 662 24.64 10.36 16.74
C ILE A 662 23.46 11.34 16.74
N ARG A 663 22.26 10.84 17.00
CA ARG A 663 21.04 11.64 17.05
C ARG A 663 20.15 11.18 18.20
N ALA A 664 19.51 12.14 18.86
CA ALA A 664 18.54 11.88 19.91
C ALA A 664 17.30 12.74 19.71
N SER A 665 16.13 12.17 19.95
CA SER A 665 14.87 12.89 19.86
C SER A 665 13.89 12.50 20.96
N TYR A 666 13.06 13.48 21.34
CA TYR A 666 11.96 13.33 22.26
C TYR A 666 10.77 14.16 21.76
N GLY A 667 9.55 13.63 21.89
CA GLY A 667 8.37 14.42 21.55
C GLY A 667 7.06 13.72 21.83
N LEU A 668 6.01 14.52 21.73
CA LEU A 668 4.63 14.11 21.85
C LEU A 668 4.00 14.02 20.47
N VAL A 669 3.18 13.00 20.27
CA VAL A 669 2.36 12.81 19.07
C VAL A 669 0.94 12.47 19.49
N GLY A 670 -0.04 12.96 18.73
CA GLY A 670 -1.45 12.72 19.03
C GLY A 670 -2.08 11.71 18.05
N ASN A 671 -3.19 11.09 18.50
CA ASN A 671 -4.08 10.32 17.66
C ASN A 671 -5.53 10.75 17.92
N ASP A 672 -6.26 11.15 16.88
CA ASP A 672 -7.67 11.53 16.95
C ASP A 672 -8.62 10.38 16.56
N GLN A 673 -8.08 9.29 16.02
CA GLN A 673 -8.82 8.09 15.65
C GLN A 673 -8.89 7.10 16.82
N VAL A 674 -9.47 7.56 17.92
CA VAL A 674 -9.57 6.79 19.17
C VAL A 674 -10.64 5.70 19.10
N SER A 675 -11.57 5.81 18.16
CA SER A 675 -12.68 4.85 17.93
C SER A 675 -13.16 4.89 16.47
N ASN A 676 -13.81 3.82 16.03
CA ASN A 676 -14.55 3.78 14.77
C ASN A 676 -15.84 4.61 14.83
N SER A 677 -16.37 4.90 16.03
CA SER A 677 -17.53 5.75 16.23
C SER A 677 -17.12 7.22 16.32
N ARG A 678 -17.99 8.10 15.79
CA ARG A 678 -17.78 9.55 15.78
C ARG A 678 -18.57 10.22 16.89
N PHE A 679 -18.13 11.44 17.25
CA PHE A 679 -18.83 12.31 18.20
C PHE A 679 -19.21 11.60 19.52
N LEU A 680 -18.25 10.86 20.09
CA LEU A 680 -18.44 10.11 21.34
C LEU A 680 -18.81 11.01 22.52
N TYR A 681 -18.67 12.31 22.38
CA TYR A 681 -19.09 13.31 23.38
C TYR A 681 -20.59 13.64 23.30
N LEU A 682 -21.34 13.03 22.33
CA LEU A 682 -22.78 13.13 22.23
C LEU A 682 -23.41 11.79 22.64
N SER A 683 -24.54 11.88 23.40
CA SER A 683 -25.37 10.70 23.64
C SER A 683 -26.12 10.32 22.37
N ASP A 684 -26.34 9.03 22.19
CA ASP A 684 -27.19 8.47 21.14
C ASP A 684 -28.33 7.68 21.78
N VAL A 685 -29.56 8.15 21.57
CA VAL A 685 -30.79 7.58 22.14
C VAL A 685 -31.72 7.18 21.03
N ASP A 686 -32.03 5.89 20.96
CA ASP A 686 -33.09 5.39 20.08
C ASP A 686 -34.42 5.41 20.80
N LEU A 687 -35.33 6.25 20.35
CA LEU A 687 -36.66 6.41 20.98
C LEU A 687 -37.59 5.22 20.72
N LYS A 688 -37.24 4.35 19.76
CA LYS A 688 -38.00 3.13 19.40
C LYS A 688 -37.04 1.93 19.41
N GLY A 689 -36.28 1.80 20.46
CA GLY A 689 -35.29 0.73 20.62
C GLY A 689 -35.89 -0.67 20.61
N SER A 690 -35.00 -1.67 20.64
CA SER A 690 -35.38 -3.09 20.63
C SER A 690 -35.97 -3.57 21.98
N ASP A 691 -35.72 -2.84 23.07
CA ASP A 691 -36.28 -3.20 24.37
C ASP A 691 -37.78 -2.92 24.35
N SER A 692 -38.53 -3.97 24.41
CA SER A 692 -39.98 -3.90 24.36
C SER A 692 -40.61 -4.37 25.67
N PHE A 693 -41.72 -3.73 26.00
CA PHE A 693 -42.59 -4.13 27.09
C PHE A 693 -43.86 -4.62 26.48
N THR A 694 -44.26 -5.82 26.78
CA THR A 694 -45.54 -6.37 26.33
C THR A 694 -46.63 -6.13 27.37
N THR A 695 -47.80 -5.74 26.91
CA THR A 695 -49.01 -5.48 27.71
C THR A 695 -50.27 -5.98 27.03
N GLY A 696 -51.37 -5.91 27.69
CA GLY A 696 -52.64 -6.50 27.23
C GLY A 696 -52.90 -7.85 27.89
N LYS A 697 -54.17 -8.33 27.82
CA LYS A 697 -54.62 -9.55 28.46
C LYS A 697 -53.81 -10.80 28.02
N ASN A 698 -53.33 -10.81 26.76
CA ASN A 698 -52.60 -11.91 26.16
C ASN A 698 -51.17 -11.46 25.78
N GLN A 699 -50.68 -10.36 26.32
CA GLN A 699 -49.36 -9.76 25.95
C GLN A 699 -49.24 -9.43 24.44
N GLU A 700 -50.35 -9.12 23.79
CA GLU A 700 -50.42 -8.85 22.35
C GLU A 700 -49.97 -7.44 21.94
N ILE A 701 -49.82 -6.53 22.90
CA ILE A 701 -49.40 -5.14 22.66
C ILE A 701 -47.94 -4.99 23.01
N GLU A 702 -47.07 -4.86 22.01
CA GLU A 702 -45.67 -4.58 22.20
C GLU A 702 -45.42 -3.07 22.19
N LEU A 703 -44.93 -2.52 23.29
CA LEU A 703 -44.52 -1.12 23.43
C LEU A 703 -43.00 -1.01 23.44
N LYS A 704 -42.45 -0.32 22.46
CA LYS A 704 -41.02 -0.06 22.38
C LYS A 704 -40.66 1.22 23.12
N GLY A 705 -39.66 1.12 24.00
CA GLY A 705 -39.17 2.24 24.81
C GLY A 705 -37.88 2.86 24.26
N PRO A 706 -37.47 3.99 24.82
CA PRO A 706 -36.18 4.61 24.49
C PRO A 706 -35.03 3.77 25.04
N VAL A 707 -34.01 3.55 24.21
CA VAL A 707 -32.79 2.84 24.58
C VAL A 707 -31.61 3.75 24.34
N TYR A 708 -30.73 3.84 25.33
CA TYR A 708 -29.44 4.50 25.16
C TYR A 708 -28.48 3.59 24.37
N LYS A 709 -28.24 3.92 23.12
CA LYS A 709 -27.20 3.25 22.32
C LYS A 709 -25.79 3.64 22.76
N ARG A 710 -25.67 4.87 23.28
CA ARG A 710 -24.42 5.42 23.74
C ARG A 710 -24.61 6.58 24.70
N PHE A 711 -23.86 6.61 25.78
CA PHE A 711 -23.75 7.74 26.70
C PHE A 711 -22.69 8.74 26.20
N ALA A 712 -22.94 10.01 26.45
CA ALA A 712 -21.99 11.08 26.16
C ALA A 712 -20.72 10.95 27.00
N ASN A 713 -19.56 11.07 26.36
CA ASN A 713 -18.28 11.19 27.05
C ASN A 713 -17.63 12.54 26.69
N THR A 714 -17.93 13.56 27.49
CA THR A 714 -17.44 14.94 27.27
C THR A 714 -15.96 15.12 27.58
N ASP A 715 -15.36 14.20 28.38
CA ASP A 715 -13.98 14.27 28.83
C ASP A 715 -13.02 13.53 27.89
N LEU A 716 -13.57 12.96 26.79
CA LEU A 716 -12.76 12.31 25.77
C LEU A 716 -11.77 13.30 25.17
N THR A 717 -10.49 12.93 25.15
CA THR A 717 -9.40 13.73 24.62
C THR A 717 -8.46 12.88 23.76
N TRP A 718 -7.44 13.51 23.24
CA TRP A 718 -6.41 12.90 22.40
C TRP A 718 -5.72 11.71 23.07
N GLU A 719 -5.54 10.62 22.34
CA GLU A 719 -4.54 9.62 22.69
C GLU A 719 -3.16 10.21 22.43
N VAL A 720 -2.28 10.17 23.43
CA VAL A 720 -0.95 10.82 23.36
C VAL A 720 0.15 9.77 23.48
N GLY A 721 1.01 9.73 22.47
CA GLY A 721 2.26 8.95 22.48
C GLY A 721 3.45 9.82 22.85
N LYS A 722 4.20 9.44 23.89
CA LYS A 722 5.50 10.00 24.25
C LYS A 722 6.57 9.13 23.63
N LYS A 723 7.34 9.68 22.70
CA LYS A 723 8.36 8.93 21.97
C LYS A 723 9.76 9.43 22.30
N TYR A 724 10.65 8.49 22.59
CA TYR A 724 12.08 8.70 22.80
C TYR A 724 12.83 7.90 21.74
N ASN A 725 13.85 8.47 21.12
CA ASN A 725 14.68 7.80 20.14
C ASN A 725 16.14 8.20 20.29
N LEU A 726 17.05 7.23 20.25
CA LEU A 726 18.50 7.42 20.16
C LEU A 726 18.99 6.65 18.93
N GLY A 727 19.62 7.32 17.99
CA GLY A 727 20.06 6.76 16.73
C GLY A 727 21.54 6.96 16.47
N PHE A 728 22.13 6.00 15.77
CA PHE A 728 23.50 6.01 15.29
C PHE A 728 23.49 5.70 13.79
N ASP A 729 24.05 6.61 13.00
CA ASP A 729 24.22 6.41 11.55
C ASP A 729 25.71 6.31 11.26
N MET A 730 26.15 5.18 10.73
CA MET A 730 27.54 4.91 10.42
C MET A 730 27.69 4.44 8.97
N THR A 731 28.78 4.83 8.32
CA THR A 731 29.19 4.28 7.03
C THR A 731 30.58 3.71 7.16
N PHE A 732 30.80 2.47 6.74
CA PHE A 732 32.10 1.80 6.74
C PHE A 732 32.58 1.63 5.30
N TRP A 733 33.87 1.90 5.05
CA TRP A 733 34.55 1.70 3.76
C TRP A 733 33.76 2.22 2.53
N LYS A 734 32.99 3.30 2.70
CA LYS A 734 32.10 3.94 1.69
C LYS A 734 30.90 3.07 1.25
N ASN A 735 30.87 1.77 1.49
CA ASN A 735 29.92 0.83 0.90
C ASN A 735 28.92 0.24 1.91
N ILE A 736 29.25 0.19 3.20
CA ILE A 736 28.39 -0.39 4.24
C ILE A 736 27.77 0.73 5.04
N ASN A 737 26.45 0.91 4.91
CA ASN A 737 25.69 1.86 5.70
C ASN A 737 24.95 1.12 6.81
N LEU A 738 25.21 1.50 8.06
CA LEU A 738 24.59 0.96 9.24
C LEU A 738 23.79 2.05 9.93
N THR A 739 22.50 1.83 10.14
CA THR A 739 21.64 2.68 10.97
C THR A 739 21.10 1.85 12.12
N PHE A 740 21.28 2.35 13.34
CA PHE A 740 20.85 1.69 14.55
C PHE A 740 19.99 2.65 15.38
N ASP A 741 18.78 2.25 15.75
CA ASP A 741 17.85 3.02 16.55
C ASP A 741 17.43 2.26 17.81
N ILE A 742 17.52 2.92 18.98
CA ILE A 742 16.92 2.51 20.23
C ILE A 742 15.75 3.44 20.48
N PHE A 743 14.56 2.90 20.71
CA PHE A 743 13.38 3.74 20.94
C PHE A 743 12.50 3.18 22.05
N ARG A 744 11.77 4.11 22.68
CA ARG A 744 10.71 3.82 23.66
C ARG A 744 9.49 4.66 23.32
N GLU A 745 8.32 4.07 23.45
CA GLU A 745 7.03 4.75 23.30
C GLU A 745 6.13 4.44 24.47
N ASP A 746 5.63 5.47 25.14
CA ASP A 746 4.65 5.39 26.23
C ASP A 746 3.35 6.04 25.74
N ARG A 747 2.22 5.33 25.79
CA ARG A 747 0.90 5.84 25.38
C ARG A 747 -0.02 6.06 26.56
N SER A 748 -0.79 7.14 26.49
CA SER A 748 -1.78 7.53 27.48
C SER A 748 -3.10 7.95 26.82
N ASN A 749 -4.17 8.01 27.61
CA ASN A 749 -5.53 8.35 27.16
C ASN A 749 -6.07 7.37 26.09
N ILE A 750 -5.73 6.09 26.19
CA ILE A 750 -6.23 5.05 25.30
C ILE A 750 -7.71 4.83 25.60
N PHE A 751 -8.54 4.97 24.56
CA PHE A 751 -9.96 4.73 24.65
C PHE A 751 -10.26 3.23 24.67
N GLN A 752 -11.08 2.79 25.62
CA GLN A 752 -11.58 1.42 25.72
C GLN A 752 -13.05 1.40 26.13
N THR A 753 -13.79 0.42 25.64
CA THR A 753 -15.16 0.15 26.07
C THR A 753 -15.12 -0.62 27.38
N ILE A 754 -15.99 -0.25 28.34
CA ILE A 754 -16.18 -1.02 29.56
C ILE A 754 -17.19 -2.12 29.25
N GLU A 755 -16.77 -3.37 29.38
CA GLU A 755 -17.63 -4.54 29.18
C GLU A 755 -18.16 -5.11 30.53
N ASN A 756 -17.46 -4.83 31.63
CA ASN A 756 -17.83 -5.33 32.96
C ASN A 756 -18.70 -4.31 33.68
N ILE A 757 -19.96 -4.22 33.29
CA ILE A 757 -20.95 -3.42 34.03
C ILE A 757 -21.69 -4.35 34.97
N PRO A 758 -21.76 -4.05 36.28
CA PRO A 758 -22.50 -4.90 37.22
C PRO A 758 -23.98 -4.99 36.86
N TYR A 759 -24.54 -6.20 36.85
CA TYR A 759 -25.93 -6.48 36.50
C TYR A 759 -26.95 -5.65 37.31
N TYR A 760 -26.63 -5.34 38.56
CA TYR A 760 -27.50 -4.53 39.45
C TYR A 760 -27.62 -3.05 39.03
N SER A 761 -26.81 -2.60 38.06
CA SER A 761 -26.93 -1.23 37.54
C SER A 761 -28.16 -1.04 36.66
N GLY A 762 -28.88 -2.13 36.30
CA GLY A 762 -30.04 -2.11 35.38
C GLY A 762 -29.67 -1.87 33.94
N ALA A 763 -28.37 -1.79 33.62
CA ALA A 763 -27.89 -1.68 32.27
C ALA A 763 -27.78 -3.09 31.68
N LEU A 764 -28.86 -3.54 31.02
CA LEU A 764 -28.87 -4.81 30.30
C LEU A 764 -28.26 -4.62 28.90
N GLY A 765 -27.19 -5.33 28.64
CA GLY A 765 -26.47 -5.29 27.36
C GLY A 765 -25.22 -4.42 27.41
N ALA A 766 -24.30 -4.64 26.45
CA ALA A 766 -23.06 -3.90 26.31
C ALA A 766 -23.35 -2.41 26.12
N LEU A 767 -23.58 -1.71 27.22
CA LEU A 767 -23.58 -0.28 27.23
C LEU A 767 -22.16 0.14 26.89
N GLY A 768 -21.94 0.63 25.69
CA GLY A 768 -20.71 1.25 25.29
C GLY A 768 -20.39 2.46 26.15
N VAL A 769 -20.15 2.23 27.43
CA VAL A 769 -19.63 3.26 28.33
C VAL A 769 -18.17 3.40 28.00
N SER A 770 -17.85 4.41 27.23
CA SER A 770 -16.49 4.75 26.92
C SER A 770 -15.81 5.34 28.14
N CYS A 771 -14.82 4.65 28.70
CA CYS A 771 -13.94 5.19 29.72
C CYS A 771 -12.69 5.79 29.13
N ILE A 772 -12.38 7.02 29.52
CA ILE A 772 -11.03 7.57 29.43
C ILE A 772 -10.21 6.93 30.54
N ARG A 773 -9.20 6.16 30.18
CA ARG A 773 -8.20 5.72 31.13
C ARG A 773 -7.20 6.83 31.33
N GLN A 774 -7.33 7.63 32.36
CA GLN A 774 -6.24 8.40 32.94
C GLN A 774 -5.41 7.48 33.82
N GLY A 775 -4.24 7.04 33.32
CA GLY A 775 -3.27 6.28 34.12
C GLY A 775 -3.80 5.00 34.76
N ALA A 776 -3.05 3.91 34.72
CA ALA A 776 -3.41 2.60 35.23
C ALA A 776 -3.77 2.52 36.73
N GLU A 777 -3.83 3.60 37.45
CA GLU A 777 -3.94 3.64 38.92
C GLU A 777 -5.35 3.79 39.51
N ARG A 778 -6.38 4.11 38.73
CA ARG A 778 -7.71 4.42 39.29
C ARG A 778 -8.85 3.44 39.03
N ILE A 779 -8.66 2.41 38.24
CA ILE A 779 -9.64 1.33 38.10
C ILE A 779 -8.92 0.01 38.33
N GLY A 780 -9.39 -0.80 39.30
CA GLY A 780 -8.76 -1.99 39.88
C GLY A 780 -8.35 -3.15 38.95
N LEU A 781 -8.04 -2.89 37.70
CA LEU A 781 -7.35 -3.76 36.76
C LEU A 781 -5.90 -3.31 36.70
N ARG A 782 -5.06 -3.87 37.57
CA ARG A 782 -3.62 -3.82 37.42
C ARG A 782 -3.23 -4.55 36.13
N CYS A 783 -3.16 -3.84 35.01
CA CYS A 783 -2.14 -4.22 34.05
C CYS A 783 -0.80 -3.98 34.73
N PRO A 784 0.10 -4.98 34.77
CA PRO A 784 1.39 -4.78 35.41
C PRO A 784 2.10 -3.57 34.79
N PRO A 785 2.80 -2.76 35.61
CA PRO A 785 3.46 -1.52 35.13
C PRO A 785 4.60 -1.77 34.12
N LYS A 786 4.79 -3.01 33.65
CA LYS A 786 5.81 -3.44 32.69
C LYS A 786 5.28 -3.83 31.33
N ALA A 787 4.02 -3.60 31.01
CA ALA A 787 3.52 -3.89 29.68
C ALA A 787 3.98 -2.79 28.72
N ARG A 788 5.08 -3.11 28.06
CA ARG A 788 5.57 -2.64 26.75
C ARG A 788 6.58 -1.53 26.71
N THR A 789 7.74 -1.84 27.22
CA THR A 789 8.97 -1.34 26.61
C THR A 789 9.31 -2.33 25.50
N HIS A 790 8.95 -2.02 24.26
CA HIS A 790 9.43 -2.79 23.11
C HIS A 790 10.80 -2.24 22.72
N TYR A 791 11.85 -2.97 23.03
CA TYR A 791 13.17 -2.74 22.49
C TYR A 791 13.26 -3.54 21.17
N TYR A 792 13.15 -2.88 20.05
CA TYR A 792 13.50 -3.48 18.76
C TYR A 792 14.86 -2.94 18.33
N CYS A 793 15.80 -3.84 18.18
CA CYS A 793 17.08 -3.57 17.55
C CYS A 793 16.92 -3.87 16.05
N GLY A 794 16.82 -2.82 15.23
CA GLY A 794 16.77 -2.96 13.77
C GLY A 794 18.15 -2.66 13.18
N VAL A 795 18.85 -3.68 12.69
CA VAL A 795 20.06 -3.53 11.88
C VAL A 795 19.64 -3.54 10.42
N SER A 796 19.74 -2.41 9.73
CA SER A 796 19.61 -2.35 8.27
C SER A 796 21.00 -2.27 7.66
N GLY A 797 21.48 -3.38 7.11
CA GLY A 797 22.69 -3.43 6.30
C GLY A 797 22.31 -3.44 4.83
N GLY A 798 22.68 -2.42 4.08
CA GLY A 798 22.66 -2.42 2.62
C GLY A 798 24.08 -2.55 2.11
N CYS A 799 24.45 -3.69 1.53
CA CYS A 799 25.60 -3.78 0.64
C CYS A 799 25.14 -3.32 -0.74
N ALA A 800 25.64 -2.17 -1.19
CA ALA A 800 25.58 -1.84 -2.61
C ALA A 800 26.79 -2.54 -3.27
N VAL A 801 26.50 -3.52 -4.13
CA VAL A 801 27.45 -4.10 -5.08
C VAL A 801 27.44 -3.24 -6.33
#